data_72f6b1520c0717b6f50b57272f30684e
#
_entry.id   72f6b1520c0717b6f50b57272f30684e
#
_cell.length_a   1.000
_cell.length_b   1.000
_cell.length_c   1.000
_cell.angle_alpha   90.00
_cell.angle_beta   90.00
_cell.angle_gamma   90.00
#
_symmetry.space_group_name_H-M   'P 1'
#
loop_
_entity.id
_entity.type
_entity.pdbx_description
1 polymer ?
#
loop_
_entity_poly.entity_id
_entity_poly.type
_entity_poly.pdbx_seq_one_letter_code
_entity_poly.pdbx_strand_id
1 'polypeptide(L)'
;VTEEDFRVAAYLLQKGANLNVVSNMITKELTAEQFFLLNDLVQSATRYHVHGIDVVISQASVDHYVGDIAVLAHKLKDMENLDVLFVLVLMENRIYLIGRSRIDEVNVAEIASEFGGGGHPTASSATIKGMTLVEVHDRLLKLLQDVVRPKRLAKDIMLFPVKTVNSDCSLQETGDMLTRYNLTGLPILHEGKVVGLISKQTVEKAIRHGLKDAPVRDYMSTEFSTVTPDMPLSSVQQLIIGQNQRLLPVLDKEELIGTISLSNVMEVMQEEMLRSVKGSTPLESQPLYGRKKIIAKLIRERLPGRTQSLLMEFGKVGDERGYAVYAVGGFVRDLLMRVENLDVDIVVEGDGIRFAEEFEKRIPCRIRTHKKFGTAIILFPDGSKIDVASARVEVYESPAALPTVERGSIRMDLYRRDFTINALAFQLNPNGFGELIDYFGGVKDIKERVIRVLQNLSFVEDPTRVFRAIRLEQRLGFQIGKHTQHLMRNAVKMGFMDRLSGGRVLAELILVLEEENPAPALKRMRDFDLLRFLHPQLKFDEESESLFERIHHVLSWFDFLFLEERYERWSICYCGLIDVLKESELRDMCDRLSMNATEKVKIIDGKQQADQALLQFFSWINRRYPPKRSEIYSLLHPLSTGSKLFMMAKTTQNETRRYISLYFTQLKDVKPLLGGADLIRLGIKPGPSIKKNLANLLKARLDEQVVTEDDERDFISRGFEVS
;
A
#
# COMPACT_ATOMS: atom_id res chain seq x y z
N VAL A 1 5.95 -14.88 -30.76
CA VAL A 1 6.18 -13.44 -30.97
C VAL A 1 6.96 -12.94 -29.78
N THR A 2 8.18 -12.46 -30.01
CA THR A 2 9.11 -11.97 -28.98
C THR A 2 9.06 -10.43 -28.87
N GLU A 3 9.71 -9.87 -27.85
CA GLU A 3 9.85 -8.39 -27.72
C GLU A 3 10.60 -7.79 -28.93
N GLU A 4 11.53 -8.54 -29.49
CA GLU A 4 12.30 -8.13 -30.68
C GLU A 4 11.42 -8.08 -31.94
N ASP A 5 10.47 -8.99 -32.10
CA ASP A 5 9.51 -8.97 -33.21
C ASP A 5 8.66 -7.70 -33.18
N PHE A 6 8.22 -7.27 -31.99
CA PHE A 6 7.49 -6.00 -31.85
C PHE A 6 8.37 -4.77 -32.09
N ARG A 7 9.66 -4.78 -31.71
CA ARG A 7 10.60 -3.69 -32.02
C ARG A 7 10.85 -3.57 -33.53
N VAL A 8 11.03 -4.70 -34.19
CA VAL A 8 11.18 -4.74 -35.65
C VAL A 8 9.92 -4.23 -36.35
N ALA A 9 8.74 -4.67 -35.88
CA ALA A 9 7.46 -4.20 -36.43
C ALA A 9 7.30 -2.68 -36.23
N ALA A 10 7.60 -2.14 -35.05
CA ALA A 10 7.56 -0.71 -34.78
C ALA A 10 8.55 0.07 -35.66
N TYR A 11 9.77 -0.43 -35.87
CA TYR A 11 10.76 0.16 -36.75
C TYR A 11 10.26 0.19 -38.22
N LEU A 12 9.68 -0.91 -38.69
CA LEU A 12 9.14 -0.98 -40.05
C LEU A 12 7.98 0.02 -40.25
N LEU A 13 7.10 0.16 -39.27
CA LEU A 13 6.03 1.16 -39.28
C LEU A 13 6.59 2.60 -39.34
N GLN A 14 7.61 2.92 -38.58
CA GLN A 14 8.30 4.23 -38.64
C GLN A 14 8.92 4.49 -40.02
N LYS A 15 9.34 3.44 -40.73
CA LYS A 15 9.86 3.52 -42.11
C LYS A 15 8.77 3.56 -43.17
N GLY A 16 7.49 3.63 -42.78
CA GLY A 16 6.37 3.77 -43.70
C GLY A 16 5.78 2.44 -44.18
N ALA A 17 6.04 1.33 -43.49
CA ALA A 17 5.39 0.06 -43.83
C ALA A 17 3.88 0.16 -43.66
N ASN A 18 3.14 -0.24 -44.72
CA ASN A 18 1.67 -0.27 -44.70
C ASN A 18 1.21 -1.60 -44.12
N LEU A 19 0.54 -1.57 -42.98
CA LEU A 19 -0.01 -2.76 -42.31
C LEU A 19 -0.98 -3.55 -43.20
N ASN A 20 -1.76 -2.91 -44.08
CA ASN A 20 -2.66 -3.60 -44.99
C ASN A 20 -1.87 -4.41 -46.05
N VAL A 21 -0.74 -3.88 -46.53
CA VAL A 21 0.15 -4.61 -47.45
C VAL A 21 0.79 -5.80 -46.74
N VAL A 22 1.27 -5.60 -45.51
CA VAL A 22 1.82 -6.70 -44.72
C VAL A 22 0.74 -7.77 -44.41
N SER A 23 -0.46 -7.35 -44.02
CA SER A 23 -1.59 -8.26 -43.80
C SER A 23 -1.92 -9.06 -45.06
N ASN A 24 -1.98 -8.41 -46.21
CA ASN A 24 -2.25 -9.09 -47.50
C ASN A 24 -1.10 -10.03 -47.92
N MET A 25 0.16 -9.71 -47.58
CA MET A 25 1.29 -10.60 -47.83
C MET A 25 1.30 -11.85 -46.92
N ILE A 26 0.79 -11.71 -45.67
CA ILE A 26 0.67 -12.81 -44.71
C ILE A 26 -0.57 -13.66 -44.99
N THR A 27 -1.62 -13.09 -45.53
CA THR A 27 -2.86 -13.81 -45.86
C THR A 27 -2.66 -14.53 -47.20
N LYS A 28 -2.11 -15.74 -47.14
CA LYS A 28 -2.06 -16.61 -48.35
C LYS A 28 -3.47 -16.90 -48.82
N GLU A 29 -3.76 -16.57 -50.07
CA GLU A 29 -4.97 -17.07 -50.78
C GLU A 29 -4.86 -18.59 -50.91
N LEU A 30 -5.96 -19.29 -50.68
CA LEU A 30 -6.04 -20.73 -50.88
C LEU A 30 -5.97 -21.04 -52.37
N THR A 31 -5.17 -22.06 -52.73
CA THR A 31 -5.24 -22.64 -54.09
C THR A 31 -6.58 -23.32 -54.31
N ALA A 32 -6.93 -23.55 -55.57
CA ALA A 32 -8.18 -24.26 -55.90
C ALA A 32 -8.23 -25.65 -55.22
N GLU A 33 -7.12 -26.37 -55.19
CA GLU A 33 -7.01 -27.70 -54.55
C GLU A 33 -7.20 -27.58 -53.03
N GLN A 34 -6.60 -26.58 -52.41
CA GLN A 34 -6.78 -26.32 -50.98
C GLN A 34 -8.23 -25.92 -50.64
N PHE A 35 -8.91 -25.20 -51.56
CA PHE A 35 -10.30 -24.84 -51.37
C PHE A 35 -11.21 -26.07 -51.42
N PHE A 36 -11.00 -26.97 -52.39
CA PHE A 36 -11.75 -28.23 -52.47
C PHE A 36 -11.51 -29.11 -51.25
N LEU A 37 -10.25 -29.28 -50.83
CA LEU A 37 -9.91 -30.04 -49.61
C LEU A 37 -10.56 -29.41 -48.36
N LEU A 38 -10.57 -28.09 -48.21
CA LEU A 38 -11.22 -27.42 -47.09
C LEU A 38 -12.73 -27.68 -47.08
N ASN A 39 -13.37 -27.67 -48.26
CA ASN A 39 -14.80 -27.99 -48.40
C ASN A 39 -15.09 -29.43 -47.94
N ASP A 40 -14.30 -30.38 -48.38
CA ASP A 40 -14.45 -31.80 -47.96
C ASP A 40 -14.25 -31.96 -46.45
N LEU A 41 -13.29 -31.23 -45.86
CA LEU A 41 -13.06 -31.21 -44.41
C LEU A 41 -14.24 -30.61 -43.66
N VAL A 42 -14.87 -29.55 -44.16
CA VAL A 42 -16.06 -28.97 -43.56
C VAL A 42 -17.23 -29.95 -43.58
N GLN A 43 -17.43 -30.63 -44.72
CA GLN A 43 -18.56 -31.57 -44.89
C GLN A 43 -18.40 -32.85 -44.05
N SER A 44 -17.16 -33.32 -43.83
CA SER A 44 -16.87 -34.51 -43.06
C SER A 44 -16.76 -34.26 -41.54
N ALA A 45 -16.78 -33.02 -41.11
CA ALA A 45 -16.58 -32.66 -39.69
C ALA A 45 -17.67 -33.29 -38.80
N THR A 46 -17.24 -34.20 -37.93
CA THR A 46 -18.12 -34.90 -37.00
C THR A 46 -17.77 -34.56 -35.60
N ARG A 47 -18.77 -34.21 -34.81
CA ARG A 47 -18.60 -33.80 -33.39
C ARG A 47 -18.75 -35.01 -32.48
N TYR A 48 -17.77 -35.22 -31.60
CA TYR A 48 -17.73 -36.24 -30.56
C TYR A 48 -17.73 -35.57 -29.20
N HIS A 49 -18.53 -36.08 -28.27
CA HIS A 49 -18.57 -35.59 -26.89
C HIS A 49 -17.74 -36.51 -26.00
N VAL A 50 -16.57 -36.04 -25.54
CA VAL A 50 -15.65 -36.81 -24.75
C VAL A 50 -15.42 -36.12 -23.40
N HIS A 51 -15.79 -36.75 -22.28
CA HIS A 51 -15.65 -36.23 -20.93
C HIS A 51 -16.15 -34.79 -20.72
N GLY A 52 -17.29 -34.44 -21.39
CA GLY A 52 -17.87 -33.09 -21.31
C GLY A 52 -17.24 -32.08 -22.26
N ILE A 53 -16.36 -32.50 -23.16
CA ILE A 53 -15.68 -31.64 -24.13
C ILE A 53 -16.10 -32.04 -25.56
N ASP A 54 -16.42 -31.07 -26.37
CA ASP A 54 -16.71 -31.26 -27.79
C ASP A 54 -15.39 -31.32 -28.57
N VAL A 55 -15.13 -32.47 -29.17
CA VAL A 55 -13.97 -32.72 -30.05
C VAL A 55 -14.52 -32.94 -31.47
N VAL A 56 -14.04 -32.17 -32.44
CA VAL A 56 -14.39 -32.35 -33.81
C VAL A 56 -13.30 -33.10 -34.56
N ILE A 57 -13.68 -34.15 -35.27
CA ILE A 57 -12.79 -34.91 -36.18
C ILE A 57 -13.30 -34.72 -37.57
N SER A 58 -12.43 -34.30 -38.48
CA SER A 58 -12.73 -34.13 -39.92
C SER A 58 -11.73 -34.98 -40.70
N GLN A 59 -12.22 -35.57 -41.79
CA GLN A 59 -11.42 -36.48 -42.62
C GLN A 59 -11.63 -36.26 -44.09
N ALA A 60 -10.55 -36.41 -44.88
CA ALA A 60 -10.60 -36.30 -46.35
C ALA A 60 -9.56 -37.28 -46.96
N SER A 61 -9.78 -37.60 -48.27
CA SER A 61 -8.85 -38.40 -49.06
C SER A 61 -8.64 -37.72 -50.41
N VAL A 62 -7.36 -37.51 -50.78
CA VAL A 62 -6.97 -36.94 -52.08
C VAL A 62 -5.83 -37.78 -52.66
N ASP A 63 -5.80 -37.92 -53.97
CA ASP A 63 -4.85 -38.81 -54.69
C ASP A 63 -3.45 -38.19 -54.83
N HIS A 64 -3.30 -36.92 -54.63
CA HIS A 64 -2.06 -36.16 -54.73
C HIS A 64 -1.75 -35.38 -53.45
N TYR A 65 -0.51 -34.93 -53.33
CA TYR A 65 -0.09 -34.15 -52.17
C TYR A 65 -0.60 -32.71 -52.23
N VAL A 66 -1.34 -32.26 -51.22
CA VAL A 66 -1.78 -30.86 -51.01
C VAL A 66 -1.00 -30.31 -49.83
N GLY A 67 -0.24 -29.24 -50.06
CA GLY A 67 0.56 -28.58 -49.02
C GLY A 67 -0.26 -27.74 -48.05
N ASP A 68 0.37 -27.34 -46.94
CA ASP A 68 -0.18 -26.40 -45.96
C ASP A 68 -1.50 -26.85 -45.26
N ILE A 69 -1.72 -28.14 -45.04
CA ILE A 69 -2.93 -28.69 -44.38
C ILE A 69 -3.11 -28.04 -42.98
N ALA A 70 -2.02 -27.67 -42.30
CA ALA A 70 -2.07 -27.02 -41.01
C ALA A 70 -2.78 -25.64 -41.08
N VAL A 71 -2.71 -24.95 -42.20
CA VAL A 71 -3.43 -23.69 -42.45
C VAL A 71 -4.92 -23.98 -42.67
N LEU A 72 -5.26 -25.06 -43.39
CA LEU A 72 -6.66 -25.47 -43.59
C LEU A 72 -7.31 -25.87 -42.26
N ALA A 73 -6.63 -26.63 -41.43
CA ALA A 73 -7.10 -26.98 -40.09
C ALA A 73 -7.30 -25.74 -39.20
N HIS A 74 -6.43 -24.74 -39.31
CA HIS A 74 -6.58 -23.47 -38.56
C HIS A 74 -7.81 -22.69 -39.06
N LYS A 75 -7.97 -22.55 -40.36
CA LYS A 75 -9.14 -21.90 -40.97
C LYS A 75 -10.44 -22.62 -40.59
N LEU A 76 -10.50 -23.93 -40.69
CA LEU A 76 -11.67 -24.72 -40.29
C LEU A 76 -12.04 -24.49 -38.83
N LYS A 77 -11.03 -24.56 -37.94
CA LYS A 77 -11.22 -24.30 -36.51
C LYS A 77 -11.81 -22.92 -36.23
N ASP A 78 -11.34 -21.88 -36.95
CA ASP A 78 -11.79 -20.50 -36.73
C ASP A 78 -13.15 -20.23 -37.36
N MET A 79 -13.44 -20.80 -38.56
CA MET A 79 -14.74 -20.67 -39.23
C MET A 79 -15.87 -21.30 -38.42
N GLU A 80 -15.66 -22.47 -37.87
CA GLU A 80 -16.64 -23.22 -37.06
C GLU A 80 -16.56 -22.91 -35.56
N ASN A 81 -15.69 -22.00 -35.16
CA ASN A 81 -15.42 -21.63 -33.76
C ASN A 81 -15.21 -22.85 -32.81
N LEU A 82 -14.31 -23.77 -33.21
CA LEU A 82 -14.09 -25.01 -32.50
C LEU A 82 -13.05 -24.85 -31.42
N ASP A 83 -13.25 -25.50 -30.27
CA ASP A 83 -12.27 -25.57 -29.20
C ASP A 83 -11.21 -26.63 -29.48
N VAL A 84 -11.62 -27.79 -29.99
CA VAL A 84 -10.73 -28.91 -30.32
C VAL A 84 -11.08 -29.47 -31.71
N LEU A 85 -10.06 -29.55 -32.57
CA LEU A 85 -10.17 -30.09 -33.91
C LEU A 85 -9.02 -31.05 -34.21
N PHE A 86 -9.38 -32.23 -34.76
CA PHE A 86 -8.45 -33.13 -35.42
C PHE A 86 -8.81 -33.26 -36.88
N VAL A 87 -7.84 -33.12 -37.75
CA VAL A 87 -7.98 -33.30 -39.21
C VAL A 87 -7.16 -34.48 -39.65
N LEU A 88 -7.76 -35.42 -40.35
CA LEU A 88 -7.14 -36.62 -40.93
C LEU A 88 -7.21 -36.49 -42.47
N VAL A 89 -6.08 -36.45 -43.15
CA VAL A 89 -6.05 -36.37 -44.60
C VAL A 89 -5.19 -37.51 -45.15
N LEU A 90 -5.79 -38.40 -45.93
CA LEU A 90 -5.08 -39.41 -46.68
C LEU A 90 -4.56 -38.82 -48.00
N MET A 91 -3.24 -38.84 -48.18
CA MET A 91 -2.55 -38.42 -49.41
C MET A 91 -1.38 -39.35 -49.69
N GLU A 92 -1.24 -39.80 -50.96
CA GLU A 92 -0.09 -40.64 -51.39
C GLU A 92 0.22 -41.82 -50.46
N ASN A 93 -0.78 -42.57 -50.02
CA ASN A 93 -0.67 -43.66 -49.08
C ASN A 93 -0.12 -43.30 -47.68
N ARG A 94 -0.25 -42.03 -47.26
CA ARG A 94 0.08 -41.54 -45.93
C ARG A 94 -1.08 -40.78 -45.36
N ILE A 95 -1.31 -40.92 -44.08
CA ILE A 95 -2.31 -40.14 -43.35
C ILE A 95 -1.61 -39.03 -42.58
N TYR A 96 -2.05 -37.79 -42.81
CA TYR A 96 -1.61 -36.61 -42.08
C TYR A 96 -2.65 -36.30 -41.03
N LEU A 97 -2.22 -36.41 -39.76
CA LEU A 97 -3.01 -36.00 -38.60
C LEU A 97 -2.57 -34.60 -38.16
N ILE A 98 -3.52 -33.66 -38.09
CA ILE A 98 -3.29 -32.31 -37.56
C ILE A 98 -4.22 -32.10 -36.35
N GLY A 99 -3.65 -31.80 -35.18
CA GLY A 99 -4.39 -31.46 -33.96
C GLY A 99 -4.34 -29.97 -33.68
N ARG A 100 -5.48 -29.39 -33.27
CA ARG A 100 -5.62 -28.02 -32.79
C ARG A 100 -6.47 -28.00 -31.53
N SER A 101 -6.02 -27.35 -30.46
CA SER A 101 -6.78 -27.15 -29.24
C SER A 101 -6.68 -25.69 -28.76
N ARG A 102 -7.78 -25.12 -28.23
CA ARG A 102 -7.84 -23.84 -27.54
C ARG A 102 -7.91 -24.03 -26.02
N ILE A 103 -8.12 -25.27 -25.56
CA ILE A 103 -8.35 -25.61 -24.17
C ILE A 103 -7.22 -26.51 -23.64
N ASP A 104 -6.88 -26.38 -22.37
CA ASP A 104 -5.80 -27.13 -21.74
C ASP A 104 -6.17 -28.58 -21.43
N GLU A 105 -7.46 -28.89 -21.40
CA GLU A 105 -8.02 -30.21 -21.13
C GLU A 105 -7.70 -31.22 -22.24
N VAL A 106 -7.36 -30.76 -23.45
CA VAL A 106 -6.96 -31.61 -24.58
C VAL A 106 -5.59 -31.22 -25.09
N ASN A 107 -4.58 -32.00 -24.71
CA ASN A 107 -3.21 -31.84 -25.17
C ASN A 107 -3.04 -32.57 -26.52
N VAL A 108 -3.10 -31.83 -27.62
CA VAL A 108 -2.98 -32.42 -28.96
C VAL A 108 -1.57 -32.96 -29.28
N ALA A 109 -0.52 -32.45 -28.58
CA ALA A 109 0.85 -32.98 -28.78
C ALA A 109 1.01 -34.37 -28.21
N GLU A 110 0.38 -34.68 -27.07
CA GLU A 110 0.38 -36.00 -26.44
C GLU A 110 -0.31 -37.03 -27.36
N ILE A 111 -1.47 -36.63 -27.94
CA ILE A 111 -2.19 -37.45 -28.90
C ILE A 111 -1.37 -37.69 -30.17
N ALA A 112 -0.72 -36.65 -30.73
CA ALA A 112 0.11 -36.80 -31.93
C ALA A 112 1.37 -37.70 -31.67
N SER A 113 1.94 -37.70 -30.47
CA SER A 113 3.08 -38.49 -30.09
C SER A 113 2.78 -39.99 -30.15
N GLU A 114 1.56 -40.44 -29.85
CA GLU A 114 1.11 -41.83 -29.96
C GLU A 114 1.01 -42.33 -31.42
N PHE A 115 1.01 -41.39 -32.37
CA PHE A 115 1.10 -41.66 -33.80
C PHE A 115 2.48 -41.38 -34.38
N GLY A 116 3.53 -41.23 -33.55
CA GLY A 116 4.90 -40.95 -33.97
C GLY A 116 5.12 -39.52 -34.48
N GLY A 117 4.25 -38.62 -34.12
CA GLY A 117 4.34 -37.19 -34.39
C GLY A 117 4.76 -36.35 -33.16
N GLY A 118 4.34 -35.07 -33.13
CA GLY A 118 4.63 -34.18 -32.01
C GLY A 118 4.14 -32.76 -32.27
N GLY A 119 4.51 -31.82 -31.38
CA GLY A 119 4.13 -30.43 -31.50
C GLY A 119 4.01 -29.74 -30.15
N HIS A 120 3.16 -28.75 -30.10
CA HIS A 120 2.78 -28.00 -28.90
C HIS A 120 1.43 -28.49 -28.36
N PRO A 121 1.10 -28.38 -27.06
CA PRO A 121 -0.22 -28.74 -26.53
C PRO A 121 -1.43 -28.19 -27.31
N THR A 122 -1.27 -27.02 -27.92
CA THR A 122 -2.34 -26.34 -28.72
C THR A 122 -2.28 -26.63 -30.22
N ALA A 123 -1.18 -27.21 -30.75
CA ALA A 123 -0.99 -27.43 -32.18
C ALA A 123 0.03 -28.57 -32.42
N SER A 124 -0.41 -29.64 -33.03
CA SER A 124 0.44 -30.81 -33.29
C SER A 124 0.20 -31.40 -34.66
N SER A 125 1.09 -32.27 -35.10
CA SER A 125 0.96 -33.03 -36.33
C SER A 125 1.66 -34.40 -36.24
N ALA A 126 1.14 -35.39 -37.01
CA ALA A 126 1.78 -36.67 -37.22
C ALA A 126 1.60 -37.10 -38.68
N THR A 127 2.57 -37.89 -39.17
CA THR A 127 2.49 -38.54 -40.49
C THR A 127 2.49 -40.04 -40.31
N ILE A 128 1.38 -40.71 -40.62
CA ILE A 128 1.11 -42.08 -40.32
C ILE A 128 1.22 -42.93 -41.61
N LYS A 129 1.91 -44.05 -41.52
CA LYS A 129 2.10 -45.01 -42.62
C LYS A 129 1.59 -46.38 -42.21
N GLY A 130 1.09 -47.17 -43.20
CA GLY A 130 0.72 -48.56 -42.97
C GLY A 130 -0.57 -48.75 -42.16
N MET A 131 -1.39 -47.74 -42.03
CA MET A 131 -2.75 -47.80 -41.46
C MET A 131 -3.75 -47.20 -42.42
N THR A 132 -4.99 -47.67 -42.38
CA THR A 132 -6.13 -47.06 -43.08
C THR A 132 -6.70 -45.89 -42.33
N LEU A 133 -7.43 -45.01 -43.01
CA LEU A 133 -8.07 -43.84 -42.41
C LEU A 133 -9.02 -44.24 -41.25
N VAL A 134 -9.76 -45.35 -41.43
CA VAL A 134 -10.67 -45.88 -40.41
C VAL A 134 -9.92 -46.37 -39.18
N GLU A 135 -8.82 -47.08 -39.35
CA GLU A 135 -7.99 -47.54 -38.22
C GLU A 135 -7.39 -46.38 -37.42
N VAL A 136 -6.93 -45.35 -38.12
CA VAL A 136 -6.42 -44.12 -37.45
C VAL A 136 -7.52 -43.39 -36.69
N HIS A 137 -8.70 -43.27 -37.33
CA HIS A 137 -9.87 -42.62 -36.71
C HIS A 137 -10.32 -43.38 -35.44
N ASP A 138 -10.45 -44.71 -35.49
CA ASP A 138 -10.87 -45.52 -34.35
C ASP A 138 -9.83 -45.48 -33.21
N ARG A 139 -8.52 -45.51 -33.55
CA ARG A 139 -7.44 -45.37 -32.57
C ARG A 139 -7.45 -43.96 -31.96
N LEU A 140 -7.68 -42.92 -32.76
CA LEU A 140 -7.79 -41.55 -32.27
C LEU A 140 -8.94 -41.42 -31.26
N LEU A 141 -10.13 -41.99 -31.57
CA LEU A 141 -11.26 -41.97 -30.62
C LEU A 141 -10.96 -42.67 -29.30
N LYS A 142 -10.27 -43.80 -29.33
CA LYS A 142 -9.84 -44.49 -28.10
C LYS A 142 -8.85 -43.65 -27.30
N LEU A 143 -7.85 -43.07 -27.94
CA LEU A 143 -6.86 -42.19 -27.30
C LEU A 143 -7.52 -40.95 -26.70
N LEU A 144 -8.52 -40.36 -27.37
CA LEU A 144 -9.27 -39.24 -26.83
C LEU A 144 -10.00 -39.60 -25.54
N GLN A 145 -10.53 -40.80 -25.39
CA GLN A 145 -11.15 -41.24 -24.13
C GLN A 145 -10.14 -41.39 -22.99
N ASP A 146 -8.89 -41.72 -23.30
CA ASP A 146 -7.82 -41.95 -22.31
C ASP A 146 -7.09 -40.63 -21.93
N VAL A 147 -6.90 -39.74 -22.90
CA VAL A 147 -6.05 -38.55 -22.78
C VAL A 147 -6.85 -37.26 -22.45
N VAL A 148 -8.11 -37.18 -22.91
CA VAL A 148 -8.96 -36.00 -22.66
C VAL A 148 -9.28 -35.92 -21.16
N ARG A 149 -8.90 -34.82 -20.54
CA ARG A 149 -9.16 -34.58 -19.12
C ARG A 149 -10.60 -34.14 -18.92
N PRO A 150 -11.36 -34.76 -18.00
CA PRO A 150 -12.70 -34.30 -17.72
C PRO A 150 -12.65 -32.87 -17.19
N LYS A 151 -13.57 -32.03 -17.65
CA LYS A 151 -13.71 -30.67 -17.16
C LYS A 151 -14.19 -30.71 -15.72
N ARG A 152 -13.25 -30.53 -14.76
CA ARG A 152 -13.60 -30.48 -13.34
C ARG A 152 -14.28 -29.14 -13.01
N LEU A 153 -15.36 -29.21 -12.25
CA LEU A 153 -16.15 -28.07 -11.82
C LEU A 153 -16.04 -27.89 -10.30
N ALA A 154 -16.44 -26.75 -9.80
CA ALA A 154 -16.45 -26.45 -8.36
C ALA A 154 -17.19 -27.51 -7.54
N LYS A 155 -18.32 -28.01 -8.05
CA LYS A 155 -19.11 -29.08 -7.39
C LYS A 155 -18.35 -30.40 -7.22
N ASP A 156 -17.38 -30.68 -8.08
CA ASP A 156 -16.64 -31.95 -8.05
C ASP A 156 -15.56 -31.99 -6.96
N ILE A 157 -15.20 -30.80 -6.43
CA ILE A 157 -14.14 -30.64 -5.44
C ILE A 157 -14.60 -29.98 -4.13
N MET A 158 -15.86 -29.52 -4.06
CA MET A 158 -16.40 -28.89 -2.86
C MET A 158 -16.60 -29.89 -1.73
N LEU A 159 -16.42 -29.41 -0.51
CA LEU A 159 -16.81 -30.16 0.70
C LEU A 159 -18.30 -29.98 0.97
N PHE A 160 -18.99 -31.10 1.17
CA PHE A 160 -20.40 -31.21 1.50
C PHE A 160 -20.63 -32.35 2.50
N PRO A 161 -21.53 -32.21 3.51
CA PRO A 161 -22.29 -31.01 3.89
C PRO A 161 -21.44 -29.95 4.57
N VAL A 162 -21.80 -28.68 4.33
CA VAL A 162 -21.06 -27.52 4.85
C VAL A 162 -21.31 -27.37 6.36
N LYS A 163 -20.23 -27.14 7.12
CA LYS A 163 -20.32 -26.66 8.51
C LYS A 163 -20.31 -25.13 8.49
N THR A 164 -21.25 -24.54 9.20
CA THR A 164 -21.44 -23.08 9.31
C THR A 164 -21.67 -22.70 10.77
N VAL A 165 -21.44 -21.43 11.07
CA VAL A 165 -21.80 -20.83 12.36
C VAL A 165 -22.72 -19.63 12.15
N ASN A 166 -23.58 -19.35 13.15
CA ASN A 166 -24.38 -18.14 13.14
C ASN A 166 -23.52 -16.92 13.49
N SER A 167 -23.85 -15.76 12.95
CA SER A 167 -23.14 -14.49 13.18
C SER A 167 -23.02 -14.10 14.66
N ASP A 168 -23.94 -14.56 15.50
CA ASP A 168 -23.98 -14.27 16.93
C ASP A 168 -23.22 -15.28 17.80
N CYS A 169 -22.75 -16.41 17.23
CA CYS A 169 -21.95 -17.40 17.95
C CYS A 169 -20.68 -16.76 18.51
N SER A 170 -20.25 -17.21 19.68
CA SER A 170 -19.00 -16.77 20.29
C SER A 170 -17.78 -17.29 19.52
N LEU A 171 -16.67 -16.59 19.64
CA LEU A 171 -15.38 -17.04 19.07
C LEU A 171 -14.92 -18.37 19.70
N GLN A 172 -15.26 -18.64 20.99
CA GLN A 172 -14.96 -19.90 21.64
C GLN A 172 -15.71 -21.06 20.97
N GLU A 173 -17.05 -20.98 20.83
CA GLU A 173 -17.86 -22.00 20.15
C GLU A 173 -17.41 -22.22 18.72
N THR A 174 -17.05 -21.15 18.01
CA THR A 174 -16.52 -21.23 16.65
C THR A 174 -15.18 -21.96 16.62
N GLY A 175 -14.28 -21.70 17.59
CA GLY A 175 -13.00 -22.37 17.74
C GLY A 175 -13.12 -23.86 18.03
N ASP A 176 -14.06 -24.23 18.92
CA ASP A 176 -14.36 -25.62 19.24
C ASP A 176 -14.89 -26.37 18.02
N MET A 177 -15.73 -25.73 17.20
CA MET A 177 -16.22 -26.29 15.95
C MET A 177 -15.11 -26.49 14.93
N LEU A 178 -14.24 -25.47 14.72
CA LEU A 178 -13.09 -25.56 13.82
C LEU A 178 -12.14 -26.70 14.21
N THR A 179 -11.90 -26.86 15.50
CA THR A 179 -11.04 -27.90 16.06
C THR A 179 -11.68 -29.28 15.92
N ARG A 180 -12.95 -29.41 16.30
CA ARG A 180 -13.72 -30.68 16.25
C ARG A 180 -13.78 -31.27 14.85
N TYR A 181 -13.98 -30.43 13.84
CA TYR A 181 -14.12 -30.87 12.45
C TYR A 181 -12.82 -30.71 11.64
N ASN A 182 -11.71 -30.34 12.28
CA ASN A 182 -10.40 -30.09 11.64
C ASN A 182 -10.49 -29.15 10.41
N LEU A 183 -11.24 -28.05 10.57
CA LEU A 183 -11.49 -27.10 9.51
C LEU A 183 -10.49 -25.94 9.60
N THR A 184 -10.10 -25.39 8.45
CA THR A 184 -9.22 -24.22 8.35
C THR A 184 -10.00 -22.91 8.40
N GLY A 185 -11.31 -22.94 8.20
CA GLY A 185 -12.22 -21.81 8.25
C GLY A 185 -13.68 -22.23 8.11
N LEU A 186 -14.59 -21.31 8.39
CA LEU A 186 -16.04 -21.52 8.34
C LEU A 186 -16.75 -20.34 7.68
N PRO A 187 -17.79 -20.60 6.85
CA PRO A 187 -18.77 -19.60 6.47
C PRO A 187 -19.66 -19.22 7.66
N ILE A 188 -20.00 -17.95 7.73
CA ILE A 188 -20.87 -17.39 8.76
C ILE A 188 -22.20 -17.03 8.14
N LEU A 189 -23.28 -17.53 8.75
CA LEU A 189 -24.64 -17.29 8.31
C LEU A 189 -25.34 -16.26 9.21
N HIS A 190 -26.15 -15.44 8.56
CA HIS A 190 -27.16 -14.61 9.20
C HIS A 190 -28.45 -14.72 8.41
N GLU A 191 -29.55 -15.11 9.08
CA GLU A 191 -30.84 -15.37 8.40
C GLU A 191 -30.72 -16.29 7.16
N GLY A 192 -29.87 -17.32 7.25
CA GLY A 192 -29.68 -18.31 6.19
C GLY A 192 -28.75 -17.88 5.04
N LYS A 193 -28.28 -16.63 5.01
CA LYS A 193 -27.37 -16.12 4.00
C LYS A 193 -25.93 -16.06 4.51
N VAL A 194 -24.96 -16.29 3.62
CA VAL A 194 -23.53 -16.14 3.96
C VAL A 194 -23.19 -14.66 4.05
N VAL A 195 -22.86 -14.21 5.28
CA VAL A 195 -22.51 -12.81 5.57
C VAL A 195 -21.01 -12.59 5.78
N GLY A 196 -20.25 -13.66 5.98
CA GLY A 196 -18.82 -13.57 6.21
C GLY A 196 -18.11 -14.91 6.24
N LEU A 197 -16.78 -14.84 6.33
CA LEU A 197 -15.89 -15.98 6.52
C LEU A 197 -14.99 -15.73 7.72
N ILE A 198 -14.67 -16.79 8.46
CA ILE A 198 -13.68 -16.71 9.53
C ILE A 198 -12.67 -17.84 9.42
N SER A 199 -11.38 -17.53 9.63
CA SER A 199 -10.31 -18.53 9.62
C SER A 199 -10.01 -19.05 11.02
N LYS A 200 -9.52 -20.29 11.12
CA LYS A 200 -9.04 -20.88 12.38
C LYS A 200 -7.97 -19.99 13.04
N GLN A 201 -7.05 -19.45 12.25
CA GLN A 201 -5.99 -18.57 12.74
C GLN A 201 -6.55 -17.29 13.39
N THR A 202 -7.59 -16.69 12.81
CA THR A 202 -8.24 -15.48 13.36
C THR A 202 -8.90 -15.81 14.70
N VAL A 203 -9.62 -16.94 14.79
CA VAL A 203 -10.29 -17.38 16.02
C VAL A 203 -9.28 -17.68 17.14
N GLU A 204 -8.22 -18.45 16.85
CA GLU A 204 -7.17 -18.79 17.83
C GLU A 204 -6.47 -17.54 18.38
N LYS A 205 -6.13 -16.57 17.50
CA LYS A 205 -5.56 -15.31 17.92
C LYS A 205 -6.52 -14.48 18.77
N ALA A 206 -7.80 -14.40 18.39
CA ALA A 206 -8.82 -13.67 19.14
C ALA A 206 -9.03 -14.26 20.54
N ILE A 207 -9.10 -15.58 20.67
CA ILE A 207 -9.19 -16.27 21.97
C ILE A 207 -7.94 -15.97 22.82
N ARG A 208 -6.75 -16.00 22.24
CA ARG A 208 -5.50 -15.64 22.93
C ARG A 208 -5.52 -14.20 23.46
N HIS A 209 -6.15 -13.28 22.74
CA HIS A 209 -6.34 -11.90 23.16
C HIS A 209 -7.51 -11.69 24.15
N GLY A 210 -8.12 -12.78 24.64
CA GLY A 210 -9.18 -12.72 25.64
C GLY A 210 -10.56 -12.42 25.07
N LEU A 211 -10.76 -12.57 23.76
CA LEU A 211 -12.00 -12.26 23.05
C LEU A 211 -12.92 -13.48 22.88
N LYS A 212 -12.78 -14.52 23.72
CA LYS A 212 -13.48 -15.79 23.60
C LYS A 212 -15.02 -15.67 23.55
N ASP A 213 -15.58 -14.70 24.30
CA ASP A 213 -17.02 -14.47 24.43
C ASP A 213 -17.57 -13.46 23.38
N ALA A 214 -16.69 -12.86 22.55
CA ALA A 214 -17.10 -11.93 21.51
C ALA A 214 -17.82 -12.67 20.36
N PRO A 215 -18.86 -12.07 19.74
CA PRO A 215 -19.55 -12.67 18.62
C PRO A 215 -18.66 -12.72 17.36
N VAL A 216 -18.80 -13.79 16.60
CA VAL A 216 -17.95 -14.04 15.40
C VAL A 216 -18.10 -12.95 14.33
N ARG A 217 -19.27 -12.30 14.24
CA ARG A 217 -19.53 -11.20 13.30
C ARG A 217 -18.60 -10.02 13.47
N ASP A 218 -18.05 -9.81 14.66
CA ASP A 218 -17.17 -8.68 14.94
C ASP A 218 -15.77 -8.85 14.34
N TYR A 219 -15.38 -10.10 14.02
CA TYR A 219 -14.03 -10.45 13.54
C TYR A 219 -14.03 -11.28 12.25
N MET A 220 -15.20 -11.60 11.67
CA MET A 220 -15.30 -12.26 10.38
C MET A 220 -14.85 -11.34 9.25
N SER A 221 -14.41 -11.92 8.13
CA SER A 221 -14.17 -11.20 6.88
C SER A 221 -15.49 -11.05 6.12
N THR A 222 -15.90 -9.84 5.81
CA THR A 222 -17.13 -9.54 5.07
C THR A 222 -16.87 -9.32 3.58
N GLU A 223 -15.59 -9.19 3.17
CA GLU A 223 -15.16 -9.11 1.79
C GLU A 223 -14.63 -10.48 1.35
N PHE A 224 -15.41 -11.21 0.57
CA PHE A 224 -15.06 -12.54 0.07
C PHE A 224 -15.71 -12.78 -1.30
N SER A 225 -15.05 -13.64 -2.09
CA SER A 225 -15.61 -14.15 -3.35
C SER A 225 -16.38 -15.43 -3.11
N THR A 226 -17.37 -15.67 -3.94
CA THR A 226 -18.16 -16.92 -3.99
C THR A 226 -18.03 -17.56 -5.37
N VAL A 227 -18.34 -18.83 -5.47
CA VAL A 227 -18.32 -19.58 -6.72
C VAL A 227 -19.64 -20.31 -6.92
N THR A 228 -20.01 -20.53 -8.20
CA THR A 228 -21.16 -21.36 -8.56
C THR A 228 -20.74 -22.82 -8.72
N PRO A 229 -21.65 -23.80 -8.55
CA PRO A 229 -21.33 -25.21 -8.70
C PRO A 229 -20.69 -25.59 -10.03
N ASP A 230 -21.09 -24.91 -11.11
CA ASP A 230 -20.64 -25.18 -12.47
C ASP A 230 -19.41 -24.35 -12.88
N MET A 231 -18.81 -23.60 -11.95
CA MET A 231 -17.59 -22.84 -12.24
C MET A 231 -16.41 -23.80 -12.51
N PRO A 232 -15.63 -23.58 -13.60
CA PRO A 232 -14.46 -24.40 -13.91
C PRO A 232 -13.40 -24.34 -12.81
N LEU A 233 -12.69 -25.46 -12.57
CA LEU A 233 -11.62 -25.55 -11.57
C LEU A 233 -10.53 -24.52 -11.78
N SER A 234 -10.15 -24.21 -13.03
CA SER A 234 -9.15 -23.17 -13.33
C SER A 234 -9.54 -21.79 -12.79
N SER A 235 -10.81 -21.41 -12.86
CA SER A 235 -11.33 -20.17 -12.30
C SER A 235 -11.34 -20.20 -10.77
N VAL A 236 -11.67 -21.35 -10.16
CA VAL A 236 -11.58 -21.58 -8.70
C VAL A 236 -10.15 -21.45 -8.21
N GLN A 237 -9.19 -22.03 -8.91
CA GLN A 237 -7.75 -21.92 -8.62
C GLN A 237 -7.29 -20.46 -8.65
N GLN A 238 -7.70 -19.71 -9.66
CA GLN A 238 -7.36 -18.30 -9.78
C GLN A 238 -7.90 -17.45 -8.62
N LEU A 239 -9.10 -17.74 -8.10
CA LEU A 239 -9.67 -17.07 -6.94
C LEU A 239 -8.92 -17.43 -5.64
N ILE A 240 -8.65 -18.72 -5.40
CA ILE A 240 -7.97 -19.17 -4.18
C ILE A 240 -6.51 -18.72 -4.15
N ILE A 241 -5.78 -18.95 -5.24
CA ILE A 241 -4.34 -18.70 -5.30
C ILE A 241 -4.06 -17.23 -5.61
N GLY A 242 -4.75 -16.67 -6.63
CA GLY A 242 -4.51 -15.31 -7.12
C GLY A 242 -5.04 -14.20 -6.19
N GLN A 243 -6.11 -14.46 -5.44
CA GLN A 243 -6.68 -13.49 -4.48
C GLN A 243 -6.38 -13.81 -3.02
N ASN A 244 -5.56 -14.84 -2.75
CA ASN A 244 -5.19 -15.30 -1.40
C ASN A 244 -6.40 -15.62 -0.49
N GLN A 245 -7.53 -16.02 -1.08
CA GLN A 245 -8.73 -16.41 -0.35
C GLN A 245 -8.66 -17.90 -0.02
N ARG A 246 -8.55 -18.24 1.28
CA ARG A 246 -8.32 -19.63 1.74
C ARG A 246 -9.54 -20.51 1.73
N LEU A 247 -10.74 -19.94 1.67
CA LEU A 247 -12.03 -20.63 1.67
C LEU A 247 -12.98 -19.93 0.70
N LEU A 248 -13.59 -20.68 -0.20
CA LEU A 248 -14.62 -20.20 -1.14
C LEU A 248 -15.95 -20.85 -0.84
N PRO A 249 -17.01 -20.11 -0.48
CA PRO A 249 -18.37 -20.63 -0.45
C PRO A 249 -18.85 -20.95 -1.87
N VAL A 250 -19.49 -22.10 -2.02
CA VAL A 250 -20.18 -22.51 -3.26
C VAL A 250 -21.67 -22.24 -3.09
N LEU A 251 -22.20 -21.35 -3.92
CA LEU A 251 -23.59 -20.92 -3.84
C LEU A 251 -24.36 -21.39 -5.10
N ASP A 252 -25.51 -22.01 -4.88
CA ASP A 252 -26.52 -22.21 -5.92
C ASP A 252 -27.74 -21.34 -5.62
N LYS A 253 -28.07 -20.40 -6.50
CA LYS A 253 -29.20 -19.46 -6.33
C LYS A 253 -29.25 -18.78 -4.94
N GLU A 254 -28.09 -18.30 -4.47
CA GLU A 254 -27.88 -17.71 -3.13
C GLU A 254 -27.86 -18.70 -1.95
N GLU A 255 -28.14 -19.98 -2.14
CA GLU A 255 -28.05 -21.00 -1.10
C GLU A 255 -26.65 -21.59 -1.00
N LEU A 256 -26.12 -21.72 0.21
CA LEU A 256 -24.81 -22.30 0.46
C LEU A 256 -24.87 -23.83 0.37
N ILE A 257 -24.32 -24.40 -0.70
CA ILE A 257 -24.34 -25.83 -0.97
C ILE A 257 -22.99 -26.52 -0.70
N GLY A 258 -21.89 -25.78 -0.69
CA GLY A 258 -20.55 -26.34 -0.51
C GLY A 258 -19.52 -25.30 -0.10
N THR A 259 -18.32 -25.76 0.26
CA THR A 259 -17.13 -24.91 0.44
C THR A 259 -15.93 -25.56 -0.22
N ILE A 260 -15.05 -24.71 -0.78
CA ILE A 260 -13.78 -25.15 -1.34
C ILE A 260 -12.66 -24.45 -0.56
N SER A 261 -11.75 -25.26 -0.02
CA SER A 261 -10.56 -24.76 0.69
C SER A 261 -9.33 -24.85 -0.22
N LEU A 262 -8.26 -24.14 0.16
CA LEU A 262 -6.96 -24.28 -0.50
C LEU A 262 -6.47 -25.74 -0.51
N SER A 263 -6.74 -26.49 0.57
CA SER A 263 -6.36 -27.91 0.67
C SER A 263 -7.04 -28.75 -0.41
N ASN A 264 -8.34 -28.51 -0.69
CA ASN A 264 -9.06 -29.24 -1.74
C ASN A 264 -8.47 -28.97 -3.12
N VAL A 265 -8.12 -27.73 -3.42
CA VAL A 265 -7.48 -27.36 -4.68
C VAL A 265 -6.09 -28.01 -4.80
N MET A 266 -5.29 -27.98 -3.73
CA MET A 266 -3.94 -28.58 -3.73
C MET A 266 -3.98 -30.11 -3.89
N GLU A 267 -4.96 -30.77 -3.28
CA GLU A 267 -5.15 -32.23 -3.43
C GLU A 267 -5.43 -32.61 -4.88
N VAL A 268 -6.32 -31.88 -5.55
CA VAL A 268 -6.61 -32.10 -6.96
C VAL A 268 -5.40 -31.80 -7.85
N MET A 269 -4.67 -30.72 -7.58
CA MET A 269 -3.43 -30.39 -8.32
C MET A 269 -2.37 -31.49 -8.14
N GLN A 270 -2.25 -32.07 -6.94
CA GLN A 270 -1.35 -33.18 -6.68
C GLN A 270 -1.76 -34.44 -7.44
N GLU A 271 -3.06 -34.77 -7.50
CA GLU A 271 -3.58 -35.85 -8.31
C GLU A 271 -3.25 -35.66 -9.80
N GLU A 272 -3.42 -34.45 -10.31
CA GLU A 272 -3.10 -34.12 -11.71
C GLU A 272 -1.61 -34.23 -11.99
N MET A 273 -0.73 -33.79 -11.09
CA MET A 273 0.72 -33.98 -11.20
C MET A 273 1.14 -35.45 -11.18
N LEU A 274 0.56 -36.27 -10.28
CA LEU A 274 0.87 -37.70 -10.19
C LEU A 274 0.43 -38.47 -11.43
N ARG A 275 -0.64 -38.04 -12.10
CA ARG A 275 -1.08 -38.64 -13.38
C ARG A 275 -0.18 -38.24 -14.55
N SER A 276 0.35 -37.01 -14.55
CA SER A 276 1.27 -36.53 -15.61
C SER A 276 2.67 -37.18 -15.52
N VAL A 277 3.12 -37.63 -14.35
CA VAL A 277 4.44 -38.29 -14.15
C VAL A 277 4.50 -39.71 -14.73
N LYS A 278 3.36 -40.35 -15.06
CA LYS A 278 3.36 -41.68 -15.73
C LYS A 278 3.68 -41.62 -17.22
N GLY A 279 3.88 -40.48 -17.82
CA GLY A 279 3.97 -40.34 -19.29
C GLY A 279 4.97 -39.35 -19.89
N SER A 280 5.87 -38.68 -19.17
CA SER A 280 6.89 -37.81 -19.82
C SER A 280 7.92 -37.22 -18.86
N THR A 281 9.15 -37.00 -19.37
CA THR A 281 10.26 -36.27 -18.77
C THR A 281 9.82 -35.00 -18.04
N PRO A 282 10.47 -34.60 -16.93
CA PRO A 282 10.10 -33.45 -16.18
C PRO A 282 10.22 -32.20 -17.04
N LEU A 283 9.10 -31.63 -17.45
CA LEU A 283 9.03 -30.23 -17.84
C LEU A 283 9.29 -29.40 -16.58
N GLU A 284 10.30 -28.54 -16.66
CA GLU A 284 10.57 -27.54 -15.66
C GLU A 284 9.23 -26.87 -15.29
N SER A 285 8.82 -27.06 -14.05
CA SER A 285 7.63 -26.45 -13.49
C SER A 285 7.81 -24.93 -13.57
N GLN A 286 7.17 -24.30 -14.55
CA GLN A 286 6.98 -22.86 -14.48
C GLN A 286 6.16 -22.57 -13.22
N PRO A 287 6.62 -21.69 -12.34
CA PRO A 287 5.87 -21.36 -11.14
C PRO A 287 4.51 -20.79 -11.53
N LEU A 288 3.46 -21.29 -10.88
CA LEU A 288 2.04 -20.87 -10.97
C LEU A 288 1.78 -19.42 -10.55
N TYR A 289 2.83 -18.61 -10.40
CA TYR A 289 2.73 -17.19 -10.15
C TYR A 289 2.59 -16.45 -11.48
N GLY A 290 1.53 -15.67 -11.58
CA GLY A 290 1.30 -14.77 -12.72
C GLY A 290 2.58 -14.00 -13.07
N ARG A 291 2.72 -13.59 -14.35
CA ARG A 291 3.91 -12.91 -14.90
C ARG A 291 4.52 -11.97 -13.87
N LYS A 292 5.77 -12.25 -13.45
CA LYS A 292 6.54 -11.40 -12.53
C LYS A 292 6.48 -9.95 -13.02
N LYS A 293 5.91 -9.08 -12.23
CA LYS A 293 5.79 -7.67 -12.61
C LYS A 293 7.10 -6.98 -12.26
N ILE A 294 7.86 -6.62 -13.27
CA ILE A 294 9.14 -5.90 -13.11
C ILE A 294 8.88 -4.40 -13.22
N ILE A 295 9.22 -3.66 -12.17
CA ILE A 295 9.07 -2.19 -12.09
C ILE A 295 10.41 -1.44 -12.31
N ALA A 296 11.46 -2.12 -12.79
CA ALA A 296 12.79 -1.54 -13.01
C ALA A 296 12.77 -0.29 -13.91
N LYS A 297 11.85 -0.22 -14.89
CA LYS A 297 11.64 0.97 -15.71
C LYS A 297 11.12 2.14 -14.89
N LEU A 298 10.14 1.92 -14.04
CA LEU A 298 9.56 2.94 -13.15
C LEU A 298 10.60 3.47 -12.15
N ILE A 299 11.44 2.58 -11.60
CA ILE A 299 12.57 2.94 -10.72
C ILE A 299 13.50 3.91 -11.44
N ARG A 300 13.90 3.58 -12.68
CA ARG A 300 14.80 4.44 -13.49
C ARG A 300 14.20 5.79 -13.87
N GLU A 301 12.89 5.84 -14.12
CA GLU A 301 12.20 7.06 -14.53
C GLU A 301 11.92 8.01 -13.37
N ARG A 302 11.75 7.50 -12.15
CA ARG A 302 11.20 8.27 -11.02
C ARG A 302 12.19 8.55 -9.89
N LEU A 303 13.20 7.72 -9.72
CA LEU A 303 14.15 7.93 -8.63
C LEU A 303 15.39 8.70 -9.11
N PRO A 304 15.96 9.59 -8.27
CA PRO A 304 17.25 10.22 -8.55
C PRO A 304 18.34 9.18 -8.78
N GLY A 305 19.28 9.45 -9.70
CA GLY A 305 20.37 8.52 -10.06
C GLY A 305 21.18 8.03 -8.84
N ARG A 306 21.38 8.90 -7.84
CA ARG A 306 22.04 8.53 -6.58
C ARG A 306 21.24 7.46 -5.82
N THR A 307 19.93 7.64 -5.67
CA THR A 307 19.07 6.65 -5.01
C THR A 307 19.09 5.32 -5.75
N GLN A 308 19.02 5.35 -7.09
CA GLN A 308 19.14 4.13 -7.90
C GLN A 308 20.47 3.40 -7.65
N SER A 309 21.60 4.14 -7.64
CA SER A 309 22.91 3.57 -7.36
C SER A 309 23.00 2.94 -5.97
N LEU A 310 22.43 3.59 -4.95
CA LEU A 310 22.36 3.05 -3.60
C LEU A 310 21.54 1.77 -3.53
N LEU A 311 20.36 1.73 -4.18
CA LEU A 311 19.52 0.53 -4.24
C LEU A 311 20.23 -0.65 -4.91
N MET A 312 20.98 -0.40 -6.00
CA MET A 312 21.78 -1.43 -6.66
C MET A 312 22.92 -1.93 -5.76
N GLU A 313 23.56 -1.03 -5.01
CA GLU A 313 24.65 -1.43 -4.11
C GLU A 313 24.13 -2.25 -2.92
N PHE A 314 22.96 -1.91 -2.36
CA PHE A 314 22.28 -2.77 -1.38
C PHE A 314 22.05 -4.19 -1.92
N GLY A 315 21.60 -4.32 -3.16
CA GLY A 315 21.41 -5.61 -3.81
C GLY A 315 22.69 -6.43 -3.93
N LYS A 316 23.81 -5.80 -4.33
CA LYS A 316 25.11 -6.46 -4.44
C LYS A 316 25.64 -6.95 -3.09
N VAL A 317 25.54 -6.11 -2.04
CA VAL A 317 25.93 -6.50 -0.67
C VAL A 317 25.10 -7.69 -0.19
N GLY A 318 23.80 -7.72 -0.57
CA GLY A 318 22.92 -8.85 -0.29
C GLY A 318 23.38 -10.13 -0.95
N ASP A 319 23.68 -10.11 -2.25
CA ASP A 319 24.15 -11.30 -3.00
C ASP A 319 25.43 -11.88 -2.41
N GLU A 320 26.39 -11.04 -2.06
CA GLU A 320 27.66 -11.49 -1.47
C GLU A 320 27.49 -12.15 -0.10
N ARG A 321 26.45 -11.78 0.64
CA ARG A 321 26.12 -12.38 1.92
C ARG A 321 25.11 -13.52 1.82
N GLY A 322 24.59 -13.80 0.64
CA GLY A 322 23.51 -14.76 0.43
C GLY A 322 22.18 -14.33 1.05
N TYR A 323 21.94 -13.01 1.13
CA TYR A 323 20.71 -12.45 1.68
C TYR A 323 19.83 -11.92 0.55
N ALA A 324 18.54 -12.21 0.60
CA ALA A 324 17.57 -11.51 -0.21
C ALA A 324 17.24 -10.14 0.41
N VAL A 325 17.30 -9.10 -0.41
CA VAL A 325 17.16 -7.70 0.00
C VAL A 325 16.03 -7.04 -0.77
N TYR A 326 15.20 -6.30 -0.05
CA TYR A 326 13.98 -5.69 -0.59
C TYR A 326 13.83 -4.24 -0.14
N ALA A 327 13.36 -3.39 -1.05
CA ALA A 327 12.75 -2.12 -0.66
C ALA A 327 11.26 -2.35 -0.37
N VAL A 328 10.70 -1.72 0.66
CA VAL A 328 9.39 -2.08 1.19
C VAL A 328 8.54 -0.86 1.58
N GLY A 329 7.26 -1.10 1.80
CA GLY A 329 6.37 -0.19 2.52
C GLY A 329 5.92 1.04 1.75
N GLY A 330 5.87 2.19 2.45
CA GLY A 330 5.41 3.46 1.92
C GLY A 330 6.19 3.94 0.70
N PHE A 331 7.50 3.70 0.67
CA PHE A 331 8.35 4.00 -0.47
C PHE A 331 7.89 3.30 -1.75
N VAL A 332 7.57 1.99 -1.67
CA VAL A 332 7.10 1.21 -2.83
C VAL A 332 5.72 1.67 -3.29
N ARG A 333 4.81 1.95 -2.35
CA ARG A 333 3.48 2.51 -2.63
C ARG A 333 3.62 3.83 -3.38
N ASP A 334 4.39 4.78 -2.84
CA ASP A 334 4.53 6.12 -3.39
C ASP A 334 5.20 6.10 -4.77
N LEU A 335 6.20 5.22 -4.97
CA LEU A 335 6.79 4.95 -6.28
C LEU A 335 5.73 4.47 -7.31
N LEU A 336 4.87 3.53 -6.93
CA LEU A 336 3.79 3.03 -7.79
C LEU A 336 2.73 4.11 -8.09
N MET A 337 2.48 5.00 -7.13
CA MET A 337 1.59 6.16 -7.29
C MET A 337 2.26 7.33 -8.06
N ARG A 338 3.55 7.22 -8.36
CA ARG A 338 4.36 8.27 -9.00
C ARG A 338 4.48 9.54 -8.16
N VAL A 339 4.39 9.42 -6.84
CA VAL A 339 4.62 10.48 -5.86
C VAL A 339 6.08 10.42 -5.43
N GLU A 340 6.70 11.59 -5.30
CA GLU A 340 8.08 11.68 -4.83
C GLU A 340 8.15 11.32 -3.34
N ASN A 341 8.96 10.31 -3.03
CA ASN A 341 9.27 9.88 -1.67
C ASN A 341 10.69 9.30 -1.66
N LEU A 342 11.55 9.83 -0.83
CA LEU A 342 12.94 9.40 -0.68
C LEU A 342 13.20 8.72 0.67
N ASP A 343 12.16 8.46 1.46
CA ASP A 343 12.25 7.73 2.73
C ASP A 343 12.27 6.22 2.44
N VAL A 344 13.47 5.69 2.23
CA VAL A 344 13.70 4.33 1.77
C VAL A 344 13.82 3.39 2.96
N ASP A 345 12.91 2.41 3.02
CA ASP A 345 12.95 1.29 3.97
C ASP A 345 13.49 0.03 3.29
N ILE A 346 14.52 -0.57 3.86
CA ILE A 346 15.13 -1.82 3.39
C ILE A 346 14.83 -2.96 4.36
N VAL A 347 14.38 -4.09 3.82
CA VAL A 347 14.22 -5.34 4.58
C VAL A 347 15.15 -6.41 4.02
N VAL A 348 15.84 -7.09 4.91
CA VAL A 348 16.83 -8.13 4.59
C VAL A 348 16.35 -9.48 5.15
N GLU A 349 16.24 -10.50 4.31
CA GLU A 349 16.07 -11.90 4.78
C GLU A 349 17.41 -12.40 5.31
N GLY A 350 17.76 -11.95 6.50
CA GLY A 350 19.05 -12.20 7.15
C GLY A 350 19.24 -11.29 8.36
N ASP A 351 20.49 -11.03 8.72
CA ASP A 351 20.86 -10.13 9.80
C ASP A 351 21.03 -8.70 9.27
N GLY A 352 20.01 -7.85 9.47
CA GLY A 352 20.00 -6.46 8.98
C GLY A 352 21.11 -5.58 9.61
N ILE A 353 21.54 -5.86 10.84
CA ILE A 353 22.63 -5.12 11.49
C ILE A 353 23.96 -5.46 10.82
N ARG A 354 24.28 -6.76 10.69
CA ARG A 354 25.49 -7.21 9.97
C ARG A 354 25.51 -6.75 8.52
N PHE A 355 24.37 -6.76 7.87
CA PHE A 355 24.23 -6.27 6.52
C PHE A 355 24.58 -4.77 6.42
N ALA A 356 24.08 -3.94 7.34
CA ALA A 356 24.39 -2.51 7.37
C ALA A 356 25.90 -2.28 7.65
N GLU A 357 26.52 -3.04 8.56
CA GLU A 357 27.95 -2.99 8.85
C GLU A 357 28.83 -3.32 7.61
N GLU A 358 28.39 -4.26 6.78
CA GLU A 358 29.09 -4.55 5.51
C GLU A 358 28.90 -3.43 4.47
N PHE A 359 27.73 -2.82 4.45
CA PHE A 359 27.45 -1.68 3.57
C PHE A 359 28.33 -0.46 3.93
N GLU A 360 28.53 -0.18 5.23
CA GLU A 360 29.39 0.91 5.73
C GLU A 360 30.85 0.79 5.26
N LYS A 361 31.36 -0.43 5.06
CA LYS A 361 32.72 -0.67 4.53
C LYS A 361 32.91 -0.21 3.08
N ARG A 362 31.82 -0.01 2.33
CA ARG A 362 31.86 0.31 0.90
C ARG A 362 31.53 1.76 0.60
N ILE A 363 30.61 2.31 1.35
CA ILE A 363 30.09 3.67 1.12
C ILE A 363 30.26 4.48 2.40
N PRO A 364 30.80 5.71 2.30
CA PRO A 364 30.92 6.59 3.45
C PRO A 364 29.56 6.89 4.09
N CYS A 365 29.32 6.32 5.26
CA CYS A 365 28.11 6.51 6.07
C CYS A 365 28.40 6.21 7.55
N ARG A 366 27.44 6.46 8.43
CA ARG A 366 27.49 6.08 9.85
C ARG A 366 26.27 5.24 10.17
N ILE A 367 26.42 4.25 11.05
CA ILE A 367 25.34 3.34 11.43
C ILE A 367 24.95 3.56 12.89
N ARG A 368 23.62 3.57 13.12
CA ARG A 368 23.03 3.42 14.46
C ARG A 368 22.24 2.12 14.50
N THR A 369 22.55 1.24 15.45
CA THR A 369 21.92 -0.08 15.56
C THR A 369 20.98 -0.16 16.76
N HIS A 370 19.86 -0.87 16.58
CA HIS A 370 18.93 -1.24 17.63
C HIS A 370 18.84 -2.78 17.73
N LYS A 371 19.72 -3.36 18.55
CA LYS A 371 19.85 -4.83 18.69
C LYS A 371 18.54 -5.54 19.06
N LYS A 372 17.72 -4.91 19.95
CA LYS A 372 16.44 -5.49 20.39
C LYS A 372 15.45 -5.74 19.24
N PHE A 373 15.48 -4.91 18.20
CA PHE A 373 14.54 -4.99 17.07
C PHE A 373 15.20 -5.46 15.76
N GLY A 374 16.51 -5.77 15.78
CA GLY A 374 17.25 -6.20 14.59
C GLY A 374 17.27 -5.13 13.49
N THR A 375 17.32 -3.84 13.86
CA THR A 375 17.29 -2.71 12.91
C THR A 375 18.56 -1.89 12.98
N ALA A 376 18.91 -1.27 11.86
CA ALA A 376 19.99 -0.30 11.73
C ALA A 376 19.53 0.92 10.91
N ILE A 377 20.01 2.10 11.29
CA ILE A 377 19.80 3.34 10.53
C ILE A 377 21.14 3.71 9.92
N ILE A 378 21.17 3.84 8.60
CA ILE A 378 22.34 4.29 7.84
C ILE A 378 22.21 5.80 7.63
N LEU A 379 23.18 6.57 8.11
CA LEU A 379 23.22 8.02 8.03
C LEU A 379 24.32 8.44 7.04
N PHE A 380 23.96 9.14 5.99
CA PHE A 380 24.88 9.63 4.98
C PHE A 380 25.42 11.03 5.34
N PRO A 381 26.60 11.44 4.78
CA PRO A 381 27.20 12.74 5.08
C PRO A 381 26.33 13.95 4.68
N ASP A 382 25.41 13.81 3.75
CA ASP A 382 24.47 14.84 3.34
C ASP A 382 23.23 14.97 4.25
N GLY A 383 23.19 14.18 5.33
CA GLY A 383 22.07 14.14 6.27
C GLY A 383 20.92 13.22 5.88
N SER A 384 20.95 12.58 4.68
CA SER A 384 19.96 11.57 4.32
C SER A 384 20.13 10.30 5.14
N LYS A 385 19.02 9.57 5.35
CA LYS A 385 19.00 8.32 6.12
C LYS A 385 18.29 7.21 5.34
N ILE A 386 18.68 5.97 5.61
CA ILE A 386 17.99 4.77 5.13
C ILE A 386 17.83 3.82 6.33
N ASP A 387 16.60 3.34 6.52
CA ASP A 387 16.29 2.39 7.57
C ASP A 387 16.43 0.96 7.05
N VAL A 388 17.20 0.13 7.77
CA VAL A 388 17.45 -1.28 7.43
C VAL A 388 16.93 -2.17 8.55
N ALA A 389 16.11 -3.15 8.23
CA ALA A 389 15.56 -4.10 9.17
C ALA A 389 15.78 -5.55 8.72
N SER A 390 15.97 -6.47 9.67
CA SER A 390 15.80 -7.89 9.40
C SER A 390 14.33 -8.21 9.12
N ALA A 391 14.05 -9.06 8.14
CA ALA A 391 12.71 -9.61 7.94
C ALA A 391 12.26 -10.34 9.20
N ARG A 392 11.05 -10.04 9.69
CA ARG A 392 10.62 -10.47 11.01
C ARG A 392 9.13 -10.82 11.10
N VAL A 393 8.83 -11.66 12.09
CA VAL A 393 7.48 -11.92 12.59
C VAL A 393 7.27 -11.13 13.87
N GLU A 394 6.09 -10.59 14.08
CA GLU A 394 5.70 -9.94 15.32
C GLU A 394 4.63 -10.78 16.02
N VAL A 395 4.87 -11.11 17.27
CA VAL A 395 3.93 -11.87 18.12
C VAL A 395 3.48 -10.96 19.26
N TYR A 396 2.20 -10.72 19.35
CA TYR A 396 1.57 -9.90 20.38
C TYR A 396 1.01 -10.82 21.48
N GLU A 397 1.51 -10.71 22.71
CA GLU A 397 1.08 -11.51 23.86
C GLU A 397 -0.31 -11.10 24.37
N SER A 398 -0.64 -9.81 24.24
CA SER A 398 -1.93 -9.24 24.64
C SER A 398 -2.29 -8.04 23.77
N PRO A 399 -3.57 -7.62 23.75
CA PRO A 399 -4.00 -6.43 23.01
C PRO A 399 -3.22 -5.18 23.40
N ALA A 400 -2.81 -4.40 22.41
CA ALA A 400 -2.04 -3.17 22.54
C ALA A 400 -0.62 -3.31 23.14
N ALA A 401 -0.14 -4.53 23.42
CA ALA A 401 1.23 -4.78 23.89
C ALA A 401 2.27 -4.45 22.81
N LEU A 402 3.52 -4.27 23.24
CA LEU A 402 4.63 -4.24 22.28
C LEU A 402 4.91 -5.68 21.81
N PRO A 403 5.15 -5.89 20.51
CA PRO A 403 5.39 -7.22 19.97
C PRO A 403 6.76 -7.79 20.39
N THR A 404 6.81 -9.10 20.58
CA THR A 404 8.05 -9.88 20.55
C THR A 404 8.42 -10.15 19.10
N VAL A 405 9.69 -10.03 18.75
CA VAL A 405 10.18 -10.05 17.38
C VAL A 405 11.04 -11.28 17.13
N GLU A 406 10.70 -12.05 16.07
CA GLU A 406 11.46 -13.21 15.63
C GLU A 406 11.84 -13.04 14.14
N ARG A 407 12.95 -13.66 13.70
CA ARG A 407 13.34 -13.63 12.29
C ARG A 407 12.31 -14.38 11.42
N GLY A 408 12.02 -13.84 10.25
CA GLY A 408 11.04 -14.40 9.32
C GLY A 408 11.42 -14.19 7.85
N SER A 409 10.54 -14.61 6.96
CA SER A 409 10.63 -14.32 5.53
C SER A 409 10.01 -12.97 5.19
N ILE A 410 10.30 -12.44 3.99
CA ILE A 410 9.67 -11.22 3.47
C ILE A 410 8.14 -11.32 3.49
N ARG A 411 7.57 -12.49 3.16
CA ARG A 411 6.11 -12.69 3.21
C ARG A 411 5.55 -12.47 4.60
N MET A 412 6.24 -12.96 5.65
CA MET A 412 5.82 -12.77 7.04
C MET A 412 6.01 -11.32 7.49
N ASP A 413 7.10 -10.66 7.05
CA ASP A 413 7.32 -9.25 7.33
C ASP A 413 6.23 -8.37 6.70
N LEU A 414 5.85 -8.64 5.46
CA LEU A 414 4.75 -7.92 4.81
C LEU A 414 3.40 -8.21 5.47
N TYR A 415 3.16 -9.45 5.94
CA TYR A 415 1.91 -9.85 6.58
C TYR A 415 1.63 -9.19 7.94
N ARG A 416 2.68 -8.81 8.71
CA ARG A 416 2.54 -8.11 10.01
C ARG A 416 2.23 -6.62 9.88
N ARG A 417 2.35 -6.04 8.68
CA ARG A 417 2.14 -4.61 8.45
C ARG A 417 0.69 -4.20 8.64
N ASP A 418 0.43 -2.90 8.60
CA ASP A 418 -0.87 -2.31 8.89
C ASP A 418 -1.89 -2.52 7.76
N PHE A 419 -1.55 -2.08 6.54
CA PHE A 419 -2.46 -2.04 5.39
C PHE A 419 -1.85 -2.68 4.16
N THR A 420 -2.71 -3.21 3.27
CA THR A 420 -2.31 -3.85 2.02
C THR A 420 -1.45 -2.96 1.15
N ILE A 421 -1.78 -1.65 1.07
CA ILE A 421 -1.03 -0.65 0.30
C ILE A 421 0.39 -0.41 0.82
N ASN A 422 0.69 -0.76 2.06
CA ASN A 422 2.02 -0.68 2.69
C ASN A 422 2.70 -2.05 2.76
N ALA A 423 2.03 -3.13 2.36
CA ALA A 423 2.56 -4.50 2.34
C ALA A 423 3.08 -4.88 0.95
N LEU A 424 3.77 -3.96 0.32
CA LEU A 424 4.41 -4.08 -0.98
C LEU A 424 5.92 -4.08 -0.82
N ALA A 425 6.61 -4.83 -1.69
CA ALA A 425 8.06 -4.85 -1.76
C ALA A 425 8.53 -4.96 -3.21
N PHE A 426 9.79 -4.61 -3.49
CA PHE A 426 10.47 -5.05 -4.70
C PHE A 426 11.90 -5.48 -4.39
N GLN A 427 12.38 -6.47 -5.12
CA GLN A 427 13.69 -7.06 -4.92
C GLN A 427 14.81 -6.14 -5.40
N LEU A 428 15.91 -6.09 -4.64
CA LEU A 428 17.10 -5.29 -4.95
C LEU A 428 18.27 -6.12 -5.48
N ASN A 429 18.31 -7.43 -5.20
CA ASN A 429 19.36 -8.32 -5.69
C ASN A 429 19.47 -8.26 -7.22
N PRO A 430 20.68 -8.31 -7.82
CA PRO A 430 20.89 -8.17 -9.26
C PRO A 430 20.02 -9.10 -10.11
N ASN A 431 19.90 -10.39 -9.72
CA ASN A 431 19.12 -11.40 -10.44
C ASN A 431 17.59 -11.24 -10.32
N GLY A 432 17.10 -10.22 -9.66
CA GLY A 432 15.67 -9.96 -9.49
C GLY A 432 15.36 -8.49 -9.34
N PHE A 433 16.27 -7.61 -9.72
CA PHE A 433 16.15 -6.17 -9.50
C PHE A 433 14.86 -5.61 -10.07
N GLY A 434 14.05 -5.01 -9.20
CA GLY A 434 12.76 -4.42 -9.57
C GLY A 434 11.63 -5.43 -9.70
N GLU A 435 11.80 -6.71 -9.31
CA GLU A 435 10.69 -7.66 -9.20
C GLU A 435 9.75 -7.23 -8.07
N LEU A 436 8.52 -6.85 -8.43
CA LEU A 436 7.49 -6.40 -7.49
C LEU A 436 6.85 -7.59 -6.79
N ILE A 437 6.76 -7.50 -5.47
CA ILE A 437 6.16 -8.49 -4.58
C ILE A 437 4.88 -7.90 -3.99
N ASP A 438 3.75 -8.50 -4.33
CA ASP A 438 2.42 -8.15 -3.83
C ASP A 438 1.64 -9.43 -3.50
N TYR A 439 1.74 -9.87 -2.24
CA TYR A 439 1.03 -11.06 -1.76
C TYR A 439 -0.42 -10.78 -1.35
N PHE A 440 -0.78 -9.53 -1.15
CA PHE A 440 -2.02 -9.14 -0.45
C PHE A 440 -2.93 -8.21 -1.26
N GLY A 441 -2.62 -8.01 -2.55
CA GLY A 441 -3.43 -7.20 -3.45
C GLY A 441 -3.28 -5.69 -3.26
N GLY A 442 -2.17 -5.23 -2.67
CA GLY A 442 -1.92 -3.80 -2.43
C GLY A 442 -1.90 -2.95 -3.69
N VAL A 443 -1.43 -3.49 -4.83
CA VAL A 443 -1.47 -2.80 -6.13
C VAL A 443 -2.92 -2.57 -6.60
N LYS A 444 -3.82 -3.51 -6.35
CA LYS A 444 -5.25 -3.36 -6.64
C LYS A 444 -5.84 -2.26 -5.78
N ASP A 445 -5.57 -2.29 -4.49
CA ASP A 445 -6.09 -1.31 -3.52
C ASP A 445 -5.58 0.12 -3.80
N ILE A 446 -4.34 0.28 -4.26
CA ILE A 446 -3.82 1.57 -4.75
C ILE A 446 -4.64 2.07 -5.95
N LYS A 447 -4.95 1.20 -6.93
CA LYS A 447 -5.75 1.58 -8.10
C LYS A 447 -7.19 1.95 -7.73
N GLU A 448 -7.78 1.22 -6.80
CA GLU A 448 -9.13 1.45 -6.27
C GLU A 448 -9.16 2.61 -5.27
N ARG A 449 -8.02 3.12 -4.84
CA ARG A 449 -7.85 4.15 -3.79
C ARG A 449 -8.53 3.76 -2.47
N VAL A 450 -8.29 2.52 -2.03
CA VAL A 450 -8.88 1.97 -0.81
C VAL A 450 -7.81 1.56 0.19
N ILE A 451 -8.06 1.82 1.48
CA ILE A 451 -7.22 1.37 2.60
C ILE A 451 -7.86 0.13 3.21
N ARG A 452 -7.21 -1.02 3.12
CA ARG A 452 -7.63 -2.29 3.71
C ARG A 452 -6.58 -2.81 4.68
N VAL A 453 -7.05 -3.34 5.82
CA VAL A 453 -6.17 -4.07 6.76
C VAL A 453 -5.79 -5.44 6.19
N LEU A 454 -4.64 -5.94 6.62
CA LEU A 454 -4.17 -7.28 6.27
C LEU A 454 -4.84 -8.38 7.11
N GLN A 455 -5.25 -8.06 8.34
CA GLN A 455 -5.76 -9.02 9.32
C GLN A 455 -6.93 -8.42 10.10
N ASN A 456 -7.93 -9.25 10.40
CA ASN A 456 -9.12 -8.82 11.14
C ASN A 456 -8.82 -8.38 12.58
N LEU A 457 -7.74 -8.87 13.17
CA LEU A 457 -7.31 -8.48 14.52
C LEU A 457 -6.29 -7.36 14.54
N SER A 458 -6.03 -6.71 13.40
CA SER A 458 -5.01 -5.68 13.24
C SER A 458 -5.13 -4.55 14.28
N PHE A 459 -6.34 -4.09 14.56
CA PHE A 459 -6.61 -3.02 15.52
C PHE A 459 -6.70 -3.51 16.98
N VAL A 460 -6.83 -4.82 17.20
CA VAL A 460 -6.72 -5.45 18.52
C VAL A 460 -5.25 -5.57 18.90
N GLU A 461 -4.42 -6.06 17.99
CA GLU A 461 -2.96 -6.20 18.17
C GLU A 461 -2.29 -4.85 18.36
N ASP A 462 -2.60 -3.89 17.49
CA ASP A 462 -2.06 -2.52 17.56
C ASP A 462 -3.13 -1.45 17.28
N PRO A 463 -3.79 -0.93 18.31
CA PRO A 463 -4.83 0.09 18.14
C PRO A 463 -4.31 1.42 17.57
N THR A 464 -3.00 1.71 17.60
CA THR A 464 -2.45 2.93 16.96
C THR A 464 -2.69 2.95 15.46
N ARG A 465 -2.89 1.79 14.84
CA ARG A 465 -3.22 1.67 13.41
C ARG A 465 -4.54 2.37 13.03
N VAL A 466 -5.43 2.63 14.01
CA VAL A 466 -6.65 3.41 13.77
C VAL A 466 -6.29 4.85 13.40
N PHE A 467 -5.38 5.49 14.12
CA PHE A 467 -4.88 6.84 13.79
C PHE A 467 -4.15 6.84 12.45
N ARG A 468 -3.34 5.81 12.19
CA ARG A 468 -2.61 5.65 10.94
C ARG A 468 -3.54 5.50 9.74
N ALA A 469 -4.66 4.75 9.87
CA ALA A 469 -5.68 4.61 8.83
C ALA A 469 -6.27 5.97 8.46
N ILE A 470 -6.67 6.76 9.45
CA ILE A 470 -7.26 8.09 9.25
C ILE A 470 -6.22 9.04 8.60
N ARG A 471 -4.98 9.02 9.08
CA ARG A 471 -3.93 9.85 8.51
C ARG A 471 -3.66 9.49 7.03
N LEU A 472 -3.56 8.21 6.71
CA LEU A 472 -3.37 7.75 5.33
C LEU A 472 -4.59 8.07 4.43
N GLU A 473 -5.82 7.95 4.97
CA GLU A 473 -7.06 8.32 4.25
C GLU A 473 -6.98 9.77 3.76
N GLN A 474 -6.58 10.69 4.64
CA GLN A 474 -6.50 12.11 4.31
C GLN A 474 -5.28 12.43 3.44
N ARG A 475 -4.10 11.93 3.80
CA ARG A 475 -2.84 12.19 3.09
C ARG A 475 -2.86 11.70 1.65
N LEU A 476 -3.44 10.51 1.39
CA LEU A 476 -3.45 9.90 0.07
C LEU A 476 -4.72 10.23 -0.74
N GLY A 477 -5.75 10.83 -0.11
CA GLY A 477 -7.06 11.01 -0.74
C GLY A 477 -7.75 9.67 -1.04
N PHE A 478 -7.50 8.65 -0.23
CA PHE A 478 -8.09 7.32 -0.34
C PHE A 478 -9.32 7.21 0.57
N GLN A 479 -10.06 6.10 0.43
CA GLN A 479 -11.18 5.77 1.32
C GLN A 479 -10.84 4.53 2.16
N ILE A 480 -11.16 4.56 3.44
CA ILE A 480 -11.06 3.35 4.28
C ILE A 480 -12.16 2.38 3.87
N GLY A 481 -11.81 1.14 3.52
CA GLY A 481 -12.74 0.09 3.12
C GLY A 481 -13.80 -0.18 4.20
N LYS A 482 -15.01 -0.54 3.80
CA LYS A 482 -16.15 -0.77 4.73
C LYS A 482 -15.83 -1.77 5.84
N HIS A 483 -15.18 -2.89 5.48
CA HIS A 483 -14.73 -3.89 6.43
C HIS A 483 -13.70 -3.32 7.41
N THR A 484 -12.71 -2.59 6.93
CA THR A 484 -11.70 -1.91 7.76
C THR A 484 -12.35 -0.92 8.72
N GLN A 485 -13.32 -0.11 8.27
CA GLN A 485 -14.09 0.80 9.14
C GLN A 485 -14.87 0.06 10.22
N HIS A 486 -15.46 -1.10 9.88
CA HIS A 486 -16.16 -1.94 10.87
C HIS A 486 -15.22 -2.40 11.98
N LEU A 487 -14.04 -2.93 11.62
CA LEU A 487 -13.03 -3.35 12.58
C LEU A 487 -12.48 -2.20 13.43
N MET A 488 -12.31 -0.99 12.85
CA MET A 488 -11.94 0.22 13.59
C MET A 488 -12.98 0.58 14.65
N ARG A 489 -14.27 0.61 14.27
CA ARG A 489 -15.38 0.90 15.22
C ARG A 489 -15.44 -0.13 16.33
N ASN A 490 -15.25 -1.41 16.03
CA ASN A 490 -15.20 -2.47 17.04
C ASN A 490 -14.03 -2.26 18.01
N ALA A 491 -12.83 -1.96 17.53
CA ALA A 491 -11.68 -1.70 18.40
C ALA A 491 -11.91 -0.52 19.35
N VAL A 492 -12.52 0.56 18.85
CA VAL A 492 -12.91 1.73 19.66
C VAL A 492 -13.98 1.38 20.68
N LYS A 493 -15.04 0.65 20.27
CA LYS A 493 -16.15 0.23 21.15
C LYS A 493 -15.68 -0.73 22.26
N MET A 494 -14.73 -1.62 21.96
CA MET A 494 -14.16 -2.57 22.93
C MET A 494 -13.12 -1.93 23.87
N GLY A 495 -12.86 -0.65 23.75
CA GLY A 495 -11.94 0.08 24.63
C GLY A 495 -10.46 -0.27 24.46
N PHE A 496 -10.05 -0.84 23.31
CA PHE A 496 -8.62 -1.15 23.09
C PHE A 496 -7.74 0.10 23.05
N MET A 497 -8.31 1.25 22.70
CA MET A 497 -7.62 2.54 22.72
C MET A 497 -7.15 2.93 24.13
N ASP A 498 -7.88 2.55 25.19
CA ASP A 498 -7.52 2.86 26.57
C ASP A 498 -6.31 2.05 27.09
N ARG A 499 -5.95 0.99 26.36
CA ARG A 499 -4.77 0.16 26.68
C ARG A 499 -3.47 0.72 26.07
N LEU A 500 -3.56 1.71 25.22
CA LEU A 500 -2.39 2.36 24.64
C LEU A 500 -1.70 3.24 25.67
N SER A 501 -0.35 3.22 25.67
CA SER A 501 0.41 4.21 26.43
C SER A 501 0.22 5.61 25.85
N GLY A 502 0.14 6.63 26.71
CA GLY A 502 -0.02 8.02 26.31
C GLY A 502 1.01 8.48 25.27
N GLY A 503 2.26 8.06 25.44
CA GLY A 503 3.34 8.40 24.50
C GLY A 503 3.14 7.84 23.08
N ARG A 504 2.52 6.63 22.93
CA ARG A 504 2.20 6.09 21.62
C ARG A 504 1.05 6.86 20.94
N VAL A 505 0.06 7.25 21.73
CA VAL A 505 -1.06 8.08 21.23
C VAL A 505 -0.54 9.45 20.81
N LEU A 506 0.32 10.08 21.65
CA LEU A 506 0.94 11.37 21.33
C LEU A 506 1.75 11.32 20.04
N ALA A 507 2.55 10.27 19.85
CA ALA A 507 3.36 10.13 18.64
C ALA A 507 2.51 10.09 17.36
N GLU A 508 1.39 9.35 17.35
CA GLU A 508 0.48 9.33 16.20
C GLU A 508 -0.29 10.64 16.06
N LEU A 509 -0.68 11.28 17.16
CA LEU A 509 -1.33 12.59 17.14
C LEU A 509 -0.40 13.66 16.54
N ILE A 510 0.87 13.69 16.95
CA ILE A 510 1.88 14.59 16.37
C ILE A 510 1.94 14.42 14.85
N LEU A 511 2.00 13.16 14.36
CA LEU A 511 2.04 12.88 12.93
C LEU A 511 0.78 13.37 12.20
N VAL A 512 -0.39 13.32 12.84
CA VAL A 512 -1.63 13.90 12.29
C VAL A 512 -1.55 15.42 12.24
N LEU A 513 -1.04 16.06 13.31
CA LEU A 513 -0.96 17.52 13.43
C LEU A 513 0.17 18.14 12.59
N GLU A 514 1.14 17.34 12.14
CA GLU A 514 2.21 17.77 11.21
C GLU A 514 1.77 17.75 9.74
N GLU A 515 0.63 17.10 9.41
CA GLU A 515 0.11 17.14 8.05
C GLU A 515 -0.19 18.60 7.64
N GLU A 516 -0.14 18.89 6.36
CA GLU A 516 -0.35 20.26 5.84
C GLU A 516 -1.69 20.85 6.27
N ASN A 517 -2.75 20.05 6.22
CA ASN A 517 -4.08 20.39 6.74
C ASN A 517 -4.61 19.25 7.63
N PRO A 518 -4.47 19.35 8.96
CA PRO A 518 -4.93 18.30 9.88
C PRO A 518 -6.45 18.29 10.14
N ALA A 519 -7.19 19.34 9.78
CA ALA A 519 -8.61 19.47 10.09
C ALA A 519 -9.47 18.29 9.59
N PRO A 520 -9.33 17.80 8.34
CA PRO A 520 -10.09 16.64 7.89
C PRO A 520 -9.79 15.37 8.69
N ALA A 521 -8.54 15.15 9.11
CA ALA A 521 -8.16 14.02 9.93
C ALA A 521 -8.78 14.10 11.33
N LEU A 522 -8.77 15.29 11.97
CA LEU A 522 -9.41 15.52 13.27
C LEU A 522 -10.93 15.34 13.21
N LYS A 523 -11.57 15.81 12.14
CA LYS A 523 -12.98 15.56 11.87
C LYS A 523 -13.27 14.06 11.76
N ARG A 524 -12.43 13.34 11.06
CA ARG A 524 -12.54 11.88 10.91
C ARG A 524 -12.31 11.17 12.26
N MET A 525 -11.37 11.65 13.08
CA MET A 525 -11.17 11.16 14.45
C MET A 525 -12.42 11.35 15.31
N ARG A 526 -13.11 12.50 15.20
CA ARG A 526 -14.41 12.73 15.84
C ARG A 526 -15.45 11.70 15.40
N ASP A 527 -15.57 11.44 14.08
CA ASP A 527 -16.55 10.52 13.51
C ASP A 527 -16.34 9.06 13.97
N PHE A 528 -15.12 8.71 14.38
CA PHE A 528 -14.76 7.44 15.00
C PHE A 528 -14.73 7.48 16.53
N ASP A 529 -15.16 8.58 17.16
CA ASP A 529 -15.16 8.77 18.61
C ASP A 529 -13.79 8.61 19.28
N LEU A 530 -12.73 9.02 18.59
CA LEU A 530 -11.34 8.90 19.07
C LEU A 530 -10.91 10.05 19.96
N LEU A 531 -11.52 11.22 19.83
CA LEU A 531 -11.12 12.42 20.60
C LEU A 531 -11.31 12.24 22.10
N ARG A 532 -12.32 11.46 22.53
CA ARG A 532 -12.57 11.15 23.95
C ARG A 532 -11.41 10.42 24.62
N PHE A 533 -10.62 9.64 23.85
CA PHE A 533 -9.44 8.94 24.39
C PHE A 533 -8.26 9.88 24.61
N LEU A 534 -8.25 11.04 23.96
CA LEU A 534 -7.31 12.11 24.25
C LEU A 534 -7.73 12.85 25.52
N HIS A 535 -8.97 13.34 25.55
CA HIS A 535 -9.61 13.93 26.73
C HIS A 535 -11.14 13.93 26.58
N PRO A 536 -11.94 13.59 27.63
CA PRO A 536 -13.41 13.50 27.56
C PRO A 536 -14.12 14.79 27.14
N GLN A 537 -13.55 15.95 27.47
CA GLN A 537 -14.10 17.26 27.12
C GLN A 537 -13.66 17.79 25.75
N LEU A 538 -12.77 17.06 25.07
CA LEU A 538 -12.25 17.49 23.79
C LEU A 538 -13.32 17.33 22.70
N LYS A 539 -13.61 18.42 22.02
CA LYS A 539 -14.58 18.49 20.92
C LYS A 539 -13.91 19.08 19.70
N PHE A 540 -14.38 18.69 18.54
CA PHE A 540 -13.96 19.24 17.27
C PHE A 540 -15.23 19.59 16.48
N ASP A 541 -15.73 20.80 16.71
CA ASP A 541 -16.94 21.37 16.12
C ASP A 541 -16.62 22.35 14.98
N GLU A 542 -17.62 23.05 14.48
CA GLU A 542 -17.46 24.04 13.39
C GLU A 542 -16.52 25.18 13.77
N GLU A 543 -16.53 25.62 15.06
CA GLU A 543 -15.62 26.64 15.55
C GLU A 543 -14.17 26.17 15.52
N SER A 544 -13.95 24.94 15.96
CA SER A 544 -12.64 24.28 15.87
C SER A 544 -12.20 24.12 14.42
N GLU A 545 -13.09 23.67 13.50
CA GLU A 545 -12.79 23.55 12.07
C GLU A 545 -12.36 24.93 11.51
N SER A 546 -13.11 25.98 11.81
CA SER A 546 -12.76 27.33 11.37
C SER A 546 -11.45 27.88 11.95
N LEU A 547 -11.13 27.52 13.20
CA LEU A 547 -9.82 27.85 13.79
C LEU A 547 -8.68 27.14 13.04
N PHE A 548 -8.83 25.86 12.70
CA PHE A 548 -7.83 25.10 11.95
C PHE A 548 -7.63 25.61 10.52
N GLU A 549 -8.68 26.05 9.85
CA GLU A 549 -8.57 26.76 8.56
C GLU A 549 -7.74 28.04 8.69
N ARG A 550 -7.98 28.83 9.75
CA ARG A 550 -7.18 30.02 10.01
C ARG A 550 -5.74 29.70 10.36
N ILE A 551 -5.48 28.62 11.12
CA ILE A 551 -4.11 28.13 11.40
C ILE A 551 -3.41 27.81 10.07
N HIS A 552 -4.05 27.03 9.21
CA HIS A 552 -3.49 26.68 7.91
C HIS A 552 -3.12 27.92 7.07
N HIS A 553 -4.02 28.90 6.96
CA HIS A 553 -3.77 30.14 6.25
C HIS A 553 -2.61 30.96 6.86
N VAL A 554 -2.54 31.03 8.20
CA VAL A 554 -1.48 31.79 8.88
C VAL A 554 -0.12 31.12 8.71
N LEU A 555 -0.05 29.79 8.79
CA LEU A 555 1.19 29.04 8.56
C LEU A 555 1.65 29.19 7.11
N SER A 556 0.74 29.06 6.14
CA SER A 556 1.05 29.27 4.72
C SER A 556 1.55 30.69 4.46
N TRP A 557 0.89 31.71 5.06
CA TRP A 557 1.36 33.08 4.97
C TRP A 557 2.76 33.27 5.54
N PHE A 558 3.06 32.64 6.70
CA PHE A 558 4.37 32.75 7.34
C PHE A 558 5.48 32.09 6.51
N ASP A 559 5.19 30.92 5.94
CA ASP A 559 6.12 30.21 5.05
C ASP A 559 6.45 31.03 3.79
N PHE A 560 5.50 31.81 3.27
CA PHE A 560 5.72 32.75 2.16
C PHE A 560 6.62 33.96 2.51
N LEU A 561 6.88 34.22 3.78
CA LEU A 561 7.78 35.30 4.18
C LEU A 561 9.27 34.90 4.06
N PHE A 562 9.57 33.61 3.87
CA PHE A 562 10.94 33.07 3.76
C PHE A 562 11.86 33.50 4.91
N LEU A 563 11.33 33.57 6.13
CA LEU A 563 12.10 33.96 7.32
C LEU A 563 12.97 32.81 7.82
N GLU A 564 14.06 33.13 8.55
CA GLU A 564 14.96 32.13 9.13
C GLU A 564 14.35 31.40 10.36
N GLU A 565 13.34 31.99 11.00
CA GLU A 565 12.68 31.40 12.15
C GLU A 565 11.95 30.12 11.80
N ARG A 566 12.21 29.10 12.62
CA ARG A 566 11.52 27.82 12.52
C ARG A 566 10.41 27.73 13.56
N TYR A 567 9.35 27.06 13.21
CA TYR A 567 8.25 26.70 14.10
C TYR A 567 7.95 25.20 14.00
N GLU A 568 7.33 24.66 15.04
CA GLU A 568 6.84 23.29 15.04
C GLU A 568 5.33 23.31 14.74
N ARG A 569 4.94 22.87 13.55
CA ARG A 569 3.54 22.89 13.08
C ARG A 569 2.60 22.19 14.07
N TRP A 570 3.00 20.98 14.52
CA TRP A 570 2.19 20.21 15.46
C TRP A 570 1.88 20.97 16.75
N SER A 571 2.81 21.74 17.28
CA SER A 571 2.60 22.48 18.54
C SER A 571 1.54 23.58 18.40
N ILE A 572 1.51 24.26 17.25
CA ILE A 572 0.51 25.29 16.94
C ILE A 572 -0.87 24.64 16.73
N CYS A 573 -0.93 23.57 15.95
CA CYS A 573 -2.14 22.79 15.74
C CYS A 573 -2.64 22.15 17.05
N TYR A 574 -1.73 21.70 17.91
CA TYR A 574 -2.07 21.19 19.23
C TYR A 574 -2.70 22.28 20.11
N CYS A 575 -2.14 23.50 20.12
CA CYS A 575 -2.76 24.64 20.80
C CYS A 575 -4.16 24.93 20.28
N GLY A 576 -4.40 24.82 18.97
CA GLY A 576 -5.73 24.92 18.37
C GLY A 576 -6.69 23.83 18.83
N LEU A 577 -6.22 22.59 18.92
CA LEU A 577 -7.01 21.45 19.37
C LEU A 577 -7.45 21.57 20.84
N ILE A 578 -6.56 22.04 21.70
CA ILE A 578 -6.80 22.18 23.14
C ILE A 578 -7.42 23.53 23.53
N ASP A 579 -7.72 24.41 22.56
CA ASP A 579 -8.19 25.77 22.87
C ASP A 579 -9.51 25.79 23.62
N VAL A 580 -10.33 24.76 23.44
CA VAL A 580 -11.61 24.57 24.15
C VAL A 580 -11.46 24.09 25.60
N LEU A 581 -10.26 23.63 26.02
CA LEU A 581 -10.02 23.06 27.33
C LEU A 581 -9.62 24.13 28.35
N LYS A 582 -10.09 23.97 29.60
CA LYS A 582 -9.62 24.71 30.74
C LYS A 582 -8.21 24.28 31.16
N GLU A 583 -7.52 25.11 31.93
CA GLU A 583 -6.13 24.82 32.34
C GLU A 583 -5.95 23.46 33.06
N SER A 584 -6.88 23.12 33.98
CA SER A 584 -6.84 21.82 34.67
C SER A 584 -6.99 20.64 33.73
N GLU A 585 -7.94 20.74 32.80
CA GLU A 585 -8.21 19.72 31.77
C GLU A 585 -7.03 19.59 30.79
N LEU A 586 -6.38 20.70 30.46
CA LEU A 586 -5.17 20.72 29.66
C LEU A 586 -4.01 19.99 30.35
N ARG A 587 -3.82 20.21 31.64
CA ARG A 587 -2.79 19.50 32.43
C ARG A 587 -3.06 17.99 32.44
N ASP A 588 -4.30 17.60 32.69
CA ASP A 588 -4.75 16.19 32.64
C ASP A 588 -4.49 15.55 31.28
N MET A 589 -4.80 16.24 30.18
CA MET A 589 -4.52 15.74 28.83
C MET A 589 -3.02 15.56 28.59
N CYS A 590 -2.18 16.52 28.98
CA CYS A 590 -0.74 16.40 28.84
C CYS A 590 -0.16 15.23 29.66
N ASP A 591 -0.70 14.98 30.86
CA ASP A 591 -0.29 13.86 31.71
C ASP A 591 -0.73 12.51 31.12
N ARG A 592 -1.96 12.43 30.66
CA ARG A 592 -2.50 11.25 29.97
C ARG A 592 -1.70 10.89 28.72
N LEU A 593 -1.26 11.88 27.95
CA LEU A 593 -0.42 11.70 26.76
C LEU A 593 1.07 11.49 27.12
N SER A 594 1.43 11.45 28.40
CA SER A 594 2.80 11.24 28.87
C SER A 594 3.81 12.23 28.27
N MET A 595 3.39 13.49 28.08
CA MET A 595 4.27 14.55 27.61
C MET A 595 5.41 14.78 28.58
N ASN A 596 6.63 15.00 28.08
CA ASN A 596 7.74 15.35 28.92
C ASN A 596 7.57 16.76 29.54
N ALA A 597 8.29 17.03 30.65
CA ALA A 597 8.13 18.26 31.41
C ALA A 597 8.40 19.52 30.54
N THR A 598 9.38 19.44 29.64
CA THR A 598 9.75 20.57 28.77
C THR A 598 8.66 20.89 27.74
N GLU A 599 8.11 19.87 27.08
CA GLU A 599 7.02 20.03 26.12
C GLU A 599 5.75 20.55 26.82
N LYS A 600 5.43 20.00 27.99
CA LYS A 600 4.28 20.39 28.80
C LYS A 600 4.34 21.89 29.19
N VAL A 601 5.48 22.33 29.72
CA VAL A 601 5.70 23.75 30.06
C VAL A 601 5.60 24.63 28.81
N LYS A 602 6.27 24.25 27.72
CA LYS A 602 6.25 24.98 26.45
C LYS A 602 4.82 25.22 25.92
N ILE A 603 3.97 24.19 25.98
CA ILE A 603 2.58 24.27 25.47
C ILE A 603 1.70 25.07 26.41
N ILE A 604 1.73 24.76 27.73
CA ILE A 604 0.86 25.42 28.71
C ILE A 604 1.21 26.89 28.83
N ASP A 605 2.47 27.21 29.07
CA ASP A 605 2.92 28.59 29.23
C ASP A 605 2.78 29.37 27.91
N GLY A 606 3.11 28.71 26.77
CA GLY A 606 2.95 29.34 25.46
C GLY A 606 1.51 29.72 25.14
N LYS A 607 0.55 28.84 25.48
CA LYS A 607 -0.89 29.15 25.34
C LYS A 607 -1.34 30.25 26.28
N GLN A 608 -0.97 30.19 27.57
CA GLN A 608 -1.33 31.22 28.53
C GLN A 608 -0.78 32.58 28.14
N GLN A 609 0.50 32.66 27.75
CA GLN A 609 1.10 33.92 27.27
C GLN A 609 0.39 34.45 26.02
N ALA A 610 0.02 33.56 25.08
CA ALA A 610 -0.74 33.93 23.88
C ALA A 610 -2.11 34.52 24.25
N ASP A 611 -2.85 33.87 25.15
CA ASP A 611 -4.17 34.32 25.59
C ASP A 611 -4.07 35.67 26.33
N GLN A 612 -3.08 35.86 27.22
CA GLN A 612 -2.83 37.15 27.90
C GLN A 612 -2.48 38.27 26.92
N ALA A 613 -1.64 37.98 25.92
CA ALA A 613 -1.28 38.94 24.90
C ALA A 613 -2.47 39.32 24.02
N LEU A 614 -3.36 38.38 23.70
CA LEU A 614 -4.61 38.66 22.98
C LEU A 614 -5.53 39.57 23.80
N LEU A 615 -5.68 39.34 25.10
CA LEU A 615 -6.44 40.22 25.98
C LEU A 615 -5.85 41.66 26.01
N GLN A 616 -4.52 41.80 26.00
CA GLN A 616 -3.85 43.08 25.91
C GLN A 616 -4.13 43.78 24.57
N PHE A 617 -4.07 43.06 23.43
CA PHE A 617 -4.46 43.61 22.13
C PHE A 617 -5.92 44.04 22.11
N PHE A 618 -6.83 43.27 22.69
CA PHE A 618 -8.23 43.62 22.81
C PHE A 618 -8.40 44.96 23.59
N SER A 619 -7.65 45.14 24.68
CA SER A 619 -7.65 46.40 25.45
C SER A 619 -7.13 47.56 24.61
N TRP A 620 -6.16 47.36 23.74
CA TRP A 620 -5.60 48.40 22.88
C TRP A 620 -6.54 48.88 21.76
N ILE A 621 -7.30 47.95 21.16
CA ILE A 621 -8.28 48.30 20.11
C ILE A 621 -9.37 49.23 20.66
N ASN A 622 -9.70 49.11 21.95
CA ASN A 622 -10.68 49.96 22.62
C ASN A 622 -10.08 51.30 23.11
N ARG A 623 -8.78 51.55 22.90
CA ARG A 623 -8.15 52.85 23.25
C ARG A 623 -8.44 53.89 22.19
N ARG A 624 -8.39 55.20 22.62
CA ARG A 624 -8.53 56.34 21.73
C ARG A 624 -7.41 56.45 20.68
N TYR A 625 -6.23 55.92 21.01
CA TYR A 625 -5.04 55.94 20.15
C TYR A 625 -4.50 54.52 19.91
N PRO A 626 -3.98 54.24 18.70
CA PRO A 626 -3.37 52.94 18.40
C PRO A 626 -2.11 52.69 19.27
N PRO A 627 -1.73 51.44 19.53
CA PRO A 627 -0.51 51.12 20.28
C PRO A 627 0.74 51.60 19.50
N LYS A 628 1.73 52.07 20.25
CA LYS A 628 3.03 52.41 19.68
C LYS A 628 3.74 51.14 19.17
N ARG A 629 4.63 51.30 18.20
CA ARG A 629 5.44 50.17 17.69
C ARG A 629 6.28 49.52 18.78
N SER A 630 6.83 50.31 19.71
CA SER A 630 7.58 49.81 20.88
C SER A 630 6.71 49.01 21.86
N GLU A 631 5.42 49.35 22.01
CA GLU A 631 4.47 48.56 22.84
C GLU A 631 4.20 47.19 22.17
N ILE A 632 3.94 47.17 20.85
CA ILE A 632 3.75 45.94 20.06
C ILE A 632 4.98 45.03 20.16
N TYR A 633 6.18 45.62 19.97
CA TYR A 633 7.44 44.87 20.09
C TYR A 633 7.60 44.30 21.49
N SER A 634 7.38 45.10 22.53
CA SER A 634 7.59 44.65 23.93
C SER A 634 6.64 43.52 24.33
N LEU A 635 5.42 43.50 23.78
CA LEU A 635 4.44 42.44 24.02
C LEU A 635 4.81 41.14 23.27
N LEU A 636 5.19 41.25 22.00
CA LEU A 636 5.39 40.09 21.14
C LEU A 636 6.79 39.51 21.23
N HIS A 637 7.83 40.30 21.46
CA HIS A 637 9.23 39.85 21.42
C HIS A 637 9.54 38.70 22.38
N PRO A 638 9.02 38.65 23.61
CA PRO A 638 9.26 37.54 24.55
C PRO A 638 8.59 36.24 24.15
N LEU A 639 7.55 36.30 23.31
CA LEU A 639 6.77 35.12 22.92
C LEU A 639 7.48 34.26 21.90
N SER A 640 7.21 32.96 21.92
CA SER A 640 7.70 32.01 20.88
C SER A 640 7.06 32.34 19.51
N THR A 641 7.73 31.97 18.43
CA THR A 641 7.17 32.10 17.08
C THR A 641 5.84 31.35 16.97
N GLY A 642 5.77 30.13 17.53
CA GLY A 642 4.52 29.35 17.57
C GLY A 642 3.38 30.07 18.29
N SER A 643 3.65 30.68 19.46
CA SER A 643 2.61 31.44 20.19
C SER A 643 2.09 32.63 19.40
N LYS A 644 2.95 33.38 18.71
CA LYS A 644 2.56 34.52 17.85
C LYS A 644 1.70 34.07 16.69
N LEU A 645 2.06 32.96 16.01
CA LEU A 645 1.29 32.40 14.89
C LEU A 645 -0.06 31.86 15.36
N PHE A 646 -0.10 31.20 16.52
CA PHE A 646 -1.34 30.73 17.11
C PHE A 646 -2.27 31.92 17.45
N MET A 647 -1.75 33.00 18.08
CA MET A 647 -2.49 34.22 18.35
C MET A 647 -3.09 34.82 17.07
N MET A 648 -2.30 34.90 15.99
CA MET A 648 -2.73 35.43 14.70
C MET A 648 -3.86 34.58 14.09
N ALA A 649 -3.87 33.29 14.27
CA ALA A 649 -4.93 32.40 13.84
C ALA A 649 -6.18 32.48 14.73
N LYS A 650 -5.98 32.54 16.04
CA LYS A 650 -7.07 32.57 17.03
C LYS A 650 -7.88 33.84 16.96
N THR A 651 -7.22 35.00 16.78
CA THR A 651 -7.93 36.29 16.72
C THR A 651 -8.81 36.41 15.47
N THR A 652 -10.01 36.98 15.64
CA THR A 652 -10.89 37.37 14.54
C THR A 652 -10.70 38.84 14.16
N GLN A 653 -9.90 39.60 14.93
CA GLN A 653 -9.71 41.05 14.76
C GLN A 653 -8.58 41.32 13.77
N ASN A 654 -8.89 42.09 12.71
CA ASN A 654 -7.93 42.41 11.66
C ASN A 654 -6.78 43.29 12.15
N GLU A 655 -7.03 44.20 13.09
CA GLU A 655 -6.01 45.06 13.70
C GLU A 655 -4.95 44.21 14.43
N THR A 656 -5.37 43.27 15.25
CA THR A 656 -4.42 42.34 15.94
C THR A 656 -3.58 41.59 14.96
N ARG A 657 -4.18 41.05 13.89
CA ARG A 657 -3.41 40.35 12.82
C ARG A 657 -2.41 41.29 12.18
N ARG A 658 -2.80 42.54 11.91
CA ARG A 658 -1.92 43.55 11.33
C ARG A 658 -0.73 43.85 12.25
N TYR A 659 -0.94 43.98 13.57
CA TYR A 659 0.13 44.22 14.54
C TYR A 659 1.10 43.04 14.64
N ILE A 660 0.60 41.82 14.63
CA ILE A 660 1.47 40.63 14.61
C ILE A 660 2.26 40.53 13.29
N SER A 661 1.62 40.79 12.17
CA SER A 661 2.28 40.87 10.87
C SER A 661 3.37 41.93 10.83
N LEU A 662 3.07 43.16 11.36
CA LEU A 662 4.02 44.26 11.48
C LEU A 662 5.26 43.85 12.28
N TYR A 663 5.07 43.08 13.38
CA TYR A 663 6.18 42.58 14.15
C TYR A 663 7.10 41.69 13.30
N PHE A 664 6.58 40.70 12.59
CA PHE A 664 7.38 39.78 11.78
C PHE A 664 8.07 40.48 10.59
N THR A 665 7.43 41.44 9.98
CA THR A 665 7.91 42.07 8.73
C THR A 665 8.80 43.29 8.94
N GLN A 666 8.66 44.03 10.08
CA GLN A 666 9.34 45.26 10.28
C GLN A 666 10.01 45.44 11.64
N LEU A 667 9.42 44.95 12.74
CA LEU A 667 9.87 45.32 14.07
C LEU A 667 10.91 44.36 14.68
N LYS A 668 10.83 43.07 14.38
CA LYS A 668 11.64 42.03 15.03
C LYS A 668 13.15 42.24 14.92
N ASP A 669 13.61 42.72 13.77
CA ASP A 669 15.03 42.88 13.44
C ASP A 669 15.57 44.29 13.76
N VAL A 670 14.72 45.19 14.28
CA VAL A 670 15.12 46.54 14.65
C VAL A 670 16.08 46.47 15.84
N LYS A 671 17.25 47.08 15.67
CA LYS A 671 18.30 47.19 16.69
C LYS A 671 18.80 48.63 16.75
N PRO A 672 19.22 49.13 17.94
CA PRO A 672 19.96 50.37 17.99
C PRO A 672 21.23 50.32 17.13
N LEU A 673 21.60 51.43 16.52
CA LEU A 673 22.87 51.59 15.81
C LEU A 673 24.05 51.66 16.79
N LEU A 674 23.80 52.35 17.92
CA LEU A 674 24.79 52.45 19.01
C LEU A 674 24.80 51.19 19.87
N GLY A 675 25.98 50.63 20.07
CA GLY A 675 26.21 49.49 20.96
C GLY A 675 26.58 49.91 22.37
N GLY A 676 26.75 48.92 23.26
CA GLY A 676 27.17 49.19 24.67
C GLY A 676 28.52 49.90 24.76
N ALA A 677 29.48 49.60 23.84
CA ALA A 677 30.79 50.26 23.81
C ALA A 677 30.66 51.77 23.45
N ASP A 678 29.74 52.09 22.56
CA ASP A 678 29.51 53.49 22.12
C ASP A 678 28.89 54.30 23.26
N LEU A 679 27.97 53.69 24.01
CA LEU A 679 27.35 54.32 25.19
C LEU A 679 28.42 54.59 26.29
N ILE A 680 29.39 53.73 26.47
CA ILE A 680 30.52 53.97 27.40
C ILE A 680 31.36 55.15 26.90
N ARG A 681 31.62 55.28 25.59
CA ARG A 681 32.35 56.42 25.02
C ARG A 681 31.59 57.73 25.20
N LEU A 682 30.26 57.69 25.21
CA LEU A 682 29.36 58.81 25.50
C LEU A 682 29.25 59.11 26.99
N GLY A 683 29.99 58.43 27.89
CA GLY A 683 30.08 58.73 29.31
C GLY A 683 29.13 57.93 30.21
N ILE A 684 28.41 56.92 29.69
CA ILE A 684 27.57 56.05 30.52
C ILE A 684 28.44 55.07 31.30
N LYS A 685 28.29 55.02 32.61
CA LYS A 685 29.03 54.07 33.48
C LYS A 685 28.69 52.61 33.14
N PRO A 686 29.69 51.74 33.06
CA PRO A 686 29.46 50.30 32.87
C PRO A 686 28.54 49.73 33.97
N GLY A 687 27.51 48.96 33.55
CA GLY A 687 26.55 48.35 34.49
C GLY A 687 25.11 48.32 33.98
N PRO A 688 24.13 48.18 34.87
CA PRO A 688 22.71 48.08 34.51
C PRO A 688 22.17 49.32 33.73
N SER A 689 22.82 50.49 33.86
CA SER A 689 22.47 51.72 33.14
C SER A 689 22.65 51.54 31.63
N ILE A 690 23.65 50.80 31.14
CA ILE A 690 23.83 50.55 29.71
C ILE A 690 22.63 49.77 29.15
N LYS A 691 22.20 48.71 29.84
CA LYS A 691 21.03 47.92 29.42
C LYS A 691 19.74 48.75 29.36
N LYS A 692 19.54 49.63 30.36
CA LYS A 692 18.39 50.52 30.44
C LYS A 692 18.40 51.55 29.30
N ASN A 693 19.56 52.14 28.99
CA ASN A 693 19.68 53.12 27.92
C ASN A 693 19.54 52.48 26.53
N LEU A 694 20.11 51.28 26.29
CA LEU A 694 19.89 50.53 25.06
C LEU A 694 18.41 50.17 24.87
N ALA A 695 17.71 49.78 25.92
CA ALA A 695 16.26 49.49 25.87
C ALA A 695 15.44 50.73 25.54
N ASN A 696 15.78 51.91 26.13
CA ASN A 696 15.13 53.18 25.81
C ASN A 696 15.40 53.62 24.38
N LEU A 697 16.63 53.46 23.90
CA LEU A 697 17.06 53.74 22.54
C LEU A 697 16.32 52.85 21.54
N LEU A 698 16.21 51.55 21.83
CA LEU A 698 15.44 50.63 21.01
C LEU A 698 13.95 51.07 20.92
N LYS A 699 13.34 51.51 22.04
CA LYS A 699 11.97 52.01 22.02
C LYS A 699 11.82 53.25 21.16
N ALA A 700 12.74 54.23 21.30
CA ALA A 700 12.73 55.44 20.49
C ALA A 700 12.90 55.12 19.00
N ARG A 701 13.74 54.17 18.66
CA ARG A 701 13.93 53.73 17.29
C ARG A 701 12.72 52.99 16.69
N LEU A 702 12.12 52.09 17.47
CA LEU A 702 10.88 51.42 17.09
C LEU A 702 9.73 52.40 16.82
N ASP A 703 9.65 53.48 17.65
CA ASP A 703 8.66 54.52 17.53
C ASP A 703 9.03 55.63 16.51
N GLU A 704 10.10 55.41 15.73
CA GLU A 704 10.61 56.28 14.67
C GLU A 704 10.99 57.70 15.17
N GLN A 705 11.29 57.84 16.47
CA GLN A 705 11.77 59.07 17.08
C GLN A 705 13.25 59.35 16.77
N VAL A 706 14.00 58.31 16.50
CA VAL A 706 15.41 58.35 16.10
C VAL A 706 15.62 57.41 14.89
N VAL A 707 16.34 57.87 13.86
CA VAL A 707 16.51 57.14 12.61
C VAL A 707 18.00 56.95 12.28
N THR A 708 18.80 57.99 12.52
CA THR A 708 20.23 57.97 12.23
C THR A 708 21.07 57.71 13.50
N GLU A 709 22.34 57.45 13.35
CA GLU A 709 23.29 57.29 14.44
C GLU A 709 23.43 58.62 15.24
N ASP A 710 23.36 59.77 14.57
CA ASP A 710 23.46 61.07 15.18
C ASP A 710 22.16 61.36 16.03
N ASP A 711 20.99 61.00 15.52
CA ASP A 711 19.76 61.08 16.32
C ASP A 711 19.85 60.24 17.60
N GLU A 712 20.45 59.06 17.51
CA GLU A 712 20.65 58.18 18.65
C GLU A 712 21.61 58.78 19.68
N ARG A 713 22.70 59.42 19.22
CA ARG A 713 23.67 60.13 20.08
C ARG A 713 23.01 61.31 20.79
N ASP A 714 22.22 62.10 20.05
CA ASP A 714 21.48 63.22 20.60
C ASP A 714 20.43 62.80 21.62
N PHE A 715 19.72 61.71 21.34
CA PHE A 715 18.72 61.15 22.27
C PHE A 715 19.36 60.73 23.61
N ILE A 716 20.50 60.08 23.55
CA ILE A 716 21.26 59.67 24.74
C ILE A 716 21.80 60.90 25.50
N SER A 717 22.34 61.90 24.78
CA SER A 717 22.91 63.12 25.40
C SER A 717 21.83 63.95 26.14
N ARG A 718 20.63 64.10 25.59
CA ARG A 718 19.47 64.75 26.24
C ARG A 718 18.99 64.01 27.49
N GLY A 719 19.14 62.67 27.55
CA GLY A 719 18.82 61.85 28.73
C GLY A 719 19.77 62.05 29.91
N PHE A 720 20.95 62.61 29.67
CA PHE A 720 21.92 62.96 30.72
C PHE A 720 21.61 64.33 31.39
N GLU A 721 20.92 65.22 30.71
CA GLU A 721 20.56 66.53 31.28
C GLU A 721 19.41 66.49 32.30
N VAL A 722 18.68 65.36 32.38
CA VAL A 722 17.50 65.16 33.23
C VAL A 722 17.73 64.23 34.42
N SER A 723 18.92 63.67 34.60
CA SER A 723 19.32 62.76 35.70
C SER A 723 20.52 63.30 36.49
#